data_5dec6dfa042cad3ef94caedffe25c9b1
#
_entry.id   5dec6dfa042cad3ef94caedffe25c9b1
#
_cell.length_a   1.000
_cell.length_b   1.000
_cell.length_c   1.000
_cell.angle_alpha   90.00
_cell.angle_beta   90.00
_cell.angle_gamma   90.00
#
_symmetry.space_group_name_H-M   'P 1'
#
loop_
_entity.id
_entity.type
_entity.pdbx_description
1 polymer ?
#
loop_
_entity_poly.entity_id
_entity_poly.type
_entity_poly.pdbx_seq_one_letter_code
_entity_poly.pdbx_strand_id
1 'polypeptide(L)'
;MARGVGLDAGAFEVKVVELDGSFRKPRLTKVSIDRVAAAPAAMSDDQRAAFEADAALQALKDQKISRQGLNLGFPGREVVLRNLRIPFTGDDAIRKVKFEAENAIHSHNVDDMGGDFMTSEQTDGESSVLVAAVPKKALSPLLNALEGQGIEPERVDLDAMALLRAAEWAGCFGEDAAEAAAAASEGGESSEAVAPVETAVEGTRARIVLDVGARATRVLAVIGGRLVDVRALRLGADSIADDVAARTGVGLDVARDAVQEALRTGEAFAVIGAGGAAPSEPAEAADAGDGDATDGEDQVLVVADQSIGADVVIAARDAFLARLRRELMRFLAGLPRVAAVERLYVTGGGSSLPGVVDCLSDVFGCTAQPLDVLSRVSHGLDADEAARIGPRIATAFGLALTMLGGRGGFNFRQEELAYKRGFDRVKFPLAIACVLAAFLPFLYGLRQLNELRDLGKRYGELYQVAEGGEARRGASAVRATFWGYVGLLMNDGQPNSVLRPLGPKNFEGLTRQLVDLQTFQRLPAIRSALEKHLQDQQEQTGVFEDLRLPSGVYVLSYFADVIQRIEKQLGSFLIAELDLNMQPRQPSLQVKIALRGEDFRNRVALLQDALRATFEDPNSPFSAFGLAGGEDVFREGDGATVTMKIDLKEEFETEVQR
;
A
#
# COMPACT_ATOMS: atom_id res chain seq x y z
N MET A 1 -12.66 5.26 -2.06
CA MET A 1 -11.66 4.82 -3.03
C MET A 1 -10.31 5.27 -2.53
N ALA A 2 -9.27 4.46 -2.71
CA ALA A 2 -7.92 4.88 -2.37
C ALA A 2 -7.49 6.00 -3.34
N ARG A 3 -6.71 6.94 -2.84
CA ARG A 3 -6.17 8.07 -3.61
C ARG A 3 -4.67 8.08 -3.47
N GLY A 4 -3.97 8.27 -4.58
CA GLY A 4 -2.52 8.41 -4.61
C GLY A 4 -2.13 9.69 -5.35
N VAL A 5 -1.21 10.44 -4.77
CA VAL A 5 -0.63 11.64 -5.37
C VAL A 5 0.87 11.42 -5.54
N GLY A 6 1.37 11.56 -6.76
CA GLY A 6 2.80 11.52 -7.07
C GLY A 6 3.32 12.91 -7.38
N LEU A 7 4.37 13.31 -6.69
CA LEU A 7 5.06 14.58 -6.89
C LEU A 7 6.50 14.33 -7.39
N ASP A 8 6.78 14.71 -8.62
CA ASP A 8 8.11 14.74 -9.22
C ASP A 8 8.59 16.20 -9.27
N ALA A 9 9.44 16.57 -8.32
CA ALA A 9 10.00 17.91 -8.21
C ALA A 9 11.24 18.04 -9.13
N GLY A 10 11.00 18.16 -10.44
CA GLY A 10 12.05 18.33 -11.43
C GLY A 10 12.63 19.75 -11.44
N ALA A 11 13.89 19.92 -11.89
CA ALA A 11 14.56 21.20 -11.93
C ALA A 11 14.04 22.18 -13.00
N PHE A 12 13.30 21.69 -14.00
CA PHE A 12 12.69 22.48 -15.06
C PHE A 12 11.17 22.53 -14.95
N GLU A 13 10.56 21.41 -14.49
CA GLU A 13 9.12 21.26 -14.31
C GLU A 13 8.84 20.48 -13.04
N VAL A 14 7.92 20.96 -12.26
CA VAL A 14 7.25 20.15 -11.22
C VAL A 14 6.06 19.46 -11.87
N LYS A 15 5.96 18.15 -11.65
CA LYS A 15 4.89 17.33 -12.19
C LYS A 15 4.15 16.68 -11.06
N VAL A 16 2.83 16.83 -11.06
CA VAL A 16 1.96 16.21 -10.06
C VAL A 16 0.87 15.41 -10.75
N VAL A 17 0.69 14.18 -10.28
CA VAL A 17 -0.34 13.27 -10.78
C VAL A 17 -1.20 12.81 -9.61
N GLU A 18 -2.52 12.96 -9.73
CA GLU A 18 -3.50 12.42 -8.78
C GLU A 18 -4.24 11.26 -9.44
N LEU A 19 -4.18 10.10 -8.81
CA LEU A 19 -4.88 8.89 -9.21
C LEU A 19 -5.90 8.49 -8.14
N ASP A 20 -7.07 8.05 -8.57
CA ASP A 20 -8.08 7.40 -7.74
C ASP A 20 -8.28 5.95 -8.17
N GLY A 21 -8.72 5.10 -7.24
CA GLY A 21 -9.08 3.71 -7.54
C GLY A 21 -8.21 2.69 -6.83
N SER A 22 -7.77 1.67 -7.55
CA SER A 22 -6.84 0.63 -7.07
C SER A 22 -5.65 0.53 -8.01
N PHE A 23 -4.59 -0.13 -7.56
CA PHE A 23 -3.42 -0.40 -8.39
C PHE A 23 -3.77 -1.06 -9.74
N ARG A 24 -4.73 -1.98 -9.78
CA ARG A 24 -5.16 -2.66 -11.00
C ARG A 24 -6.02 -1.81 -11.93
N LYS A 25 -6.78 -0.86 -11.39
CA LYS A 25 -7.69 0.00 -12.14
C LYS A 25 -7.58 1.44 -11.63
N PRO A 26 -6.43 2.09 -11.86
CA PRO A 26 -6.28 3.50 -11.53
C PRO A 26 -7.06 4.35 -12.53
N ARG A 27 -7.50 5.50 -12.08
CA ARG A 27 -8.10 6.55 -12.88
C ARG A 27 -7.33 7.83 -12.64
N LEU A 28 -6.87 8.47 -13.70
CA LEU A 28 -6.27 9.80 -13.62
C LEU A 28 -7.37 10.83 -13.36
N THR A 29 -7.27 11.51 -12.23
CA THR A 29 -8.24 12.55 -11.84
C THR A 29 -7.71 13.94 -12.11
N LYS A 30 -6.42 14.15 -11.84
CA LYS A 30 -5.77 15.45 -12.08
C LYS A 30 -4.30 15.26 -12.46
N VAL A 31 -3.82 16.21 -13.26
CA VAL A 31 -2.41 16.31 -13.63
C VAL A 31 -2.01 17.79 -13.67
N SER A 32 -0.82 18.11 -13.15
CA SER A 32 -0.18 19.41 -13.28
C SER A 32 1.23 19.24 -13.79
N ILE A 33 1.63 20.10 -14.70
CA ILE A 33 3.01 20.22 -15.19
C ILE A 33 3.32 21.71 -15.19
N ASP A 34 4.06 22.16 -14.19
CA ASP A 34 4.34 23.56 -13.98
C ASP A 34 5.84 23.84 -14.16
N ARG A 35 6.16 24.85 -14.96
CA ARG A 35 7.54 25.28 -15.18
C ARG A 35 8.11 25.89 -13.92
N VAL A 36 9.35 25.52 -13.61
CA VAL A 36 10.13 26.06 -12.49
C VAL A 36 11.19 27.01 -13.04
N ALA A 37 11.27 28.20 -12.47
CA ALA A 37 12.34 29.12 -12.78
C ALA A 37 13.71 28.53 -12.44
N ALA A 38 14.77 28.99 -13.10
CA ALA A 38 16.12 28.53 -12.79
C ALA A 38 16.52 28.98 -11.39
N ALA A 39 16.90 28.01 -10.54
CA ALA A 39 17.43 28.34 -9.24
C ALA A 39 18.75 29.09 -9.36
N PRO A 40 18.95 30.23 -8.67
CA PRO A 40 20.22 30.94 -8.65
C PRO A 40 21.37 30.05 -8.24
N ALA A 41 22.54 30.19 -8.90
CA ALA A 41 23.70 29.31 -8.71
C ALA A 41 24.27 29.36 -7.27
N ALA A 42 24.08 30.47 -6.55
CA ALA A 42 24.64 30.73 -5.23
C ALA A 42 23.70 30.36 -4.06
N MET A 43 22.62 29.58 -4.30
CA MET A 43 21.71 29.16 -3.23
C MET A 43 22.34 28.12 -2.31
N SER A 44 22.12 28.28 -1.00
CA SER A 44 22.39 27.22 -0.01
C SER A 44 21.40 26.06 -0.19
N ASP A 45 21.71 24.91 0.42
CA ASP A 45 20.83 23.72 0.35
C ASP A 45 19.44 24.02 0.92
N ASP A 46 19.35 24.79 2.03
CA ASP A 46 18.05 25.18 2.62
C ASP A 46 17.26 26.14 1.72
N GLN A 47 17.94 27.10 1.07
CA GLN A 47 17.30 28.01 0.12
C GLN A 47 16.78 27.27 -1.11
N ARG A 48 17.54 26.28 -1.59
CA ARG A 48 17.13 25.43 -2.71
C ARG A 48 15.92 24.57 -2.33
N ALA A 49 15.94 23.98 -1.14
CA ALA A 49 14.82 23.20 -0.62
C ALA A 49 13.55 24.04 -0.47
N ALA A 50 13.67 25.29 0.02
CA ALA A 50 12.53 26.22 0.10
C ALA A 50 11.97 26.55 -1.29
N PHE A 51 12.86 26.81 -2.26
CA PHE A 51 12.48 27.10 -3.63
C PHE A 51 11.74 25.91 -4.31
N GLU A 52 12.22 24.70 -4.11
CA GLU A 52 11.56 23.47 -4.61
C GLU A 52 10.21 23.24 -3.92
N ALA A 53 10.12 23.53 -2.61
CA ALA A 53 8.86 23.41 -1.86
C ALA A 53 7.81 24.44 -2.31
N ASP A 54 8.22 25.67 -2.61
CA ASP A 54 7.33 26.71 -3.13
C ASP A 54 6.79 26.32 -4.52
N ALA A 55 7.64 25.80 -5.41
CA ALA A 55 7.21 25.32 -6.72
C ALA A 55 6.23 24.12 -6.59
N ALA A 56 6.50 23.18 -5.68
CA ALA A 56 5.60 22.07 -5.41
C ALA A 56 4.24 22.55 -4.86
N LEU A 57 4.25 23.55 -3.96
CA LEU A 57 3.03 24.13 -3.42
C LEU A 57 2.18 24.77 -4.52
N GLN A 58 2.82 25.51 -5.43
CA GLN A 58 2.14 26.17 -6.53
C GLN A 58 1.47 25.13 -7.45
N ALA A 59 2.19 24.11 -7.87
CA ALA A 59 1.68 23.03 -8.70
C ALA A 59 0.47 22.32 -8.07
N LEU A 60 0.50 22.07 -6.76
CA LEU A 60 -0.62 21.47 -6.03
C LEU A 60 -1.84 22.39 -5.93
N LYS A 61 -1.61 23.71 -5.77
CA LYS A 61 -2.69 24.70 -5.64
C LYS A 61 -3.41 24.96 -6.96
N ASP A 62 -2.70 25.10 -8.06
CA ASP A 62 -3.24 25.49 -9.36
C ASP A 62 -4.30 24.50 -9.84
N GLN A 63 -4.10 23.22 -9.61
CA GLN A 63 -5.06 22.18 -9.96
C GLN A 63 -5.89 21.70 -8.78
N LYS A 64 -5.77 22.31 -7.60
CA LYS A 64 -6.45 21.90 -6.36
C LYS A 64 -6.25 20.40 -6.06
N ILE A 65 -5.00 19.93 -6.20
CA ILE A 65 -4.62 18.55 -5.95
C ILE A 65 -4.55 18.30 -4.44
N SER A 66 -4.92 17.09 -4.01
CA SER A 66 -4.86 16.70 -2.61
C SER A 66 -3.42 16.64 -2.10
N ARG A 67 -3.20 17.13 -0.86
CA ARG A 67 -1.91 16.98 -0.17
C ARG A 67 -1.82 15.68 0.64
N GLN A 68 -2.87 14.86 0.62
CA GLN A 68 -2.93 13.58 1.32
C GLN A 68 -2.62 12.45 0.36
N GLY A 69 -1.98 11.38 0.87
CA GLY A 69 -1.56 10.26 0.04
C GLY A 69 -0.44 10.64 -0.94
N LEU A 70 0.44 11.56 -0.53
CA LEU A 70 1.49 12.10 -1.38
C LEU A 70 2.77 11.28 -1.28
N ASN A 71 3.28 10.85 -2.43
CA ASN A 71 4.59 10.23 -2.61
C ASN A 71 5.49 11.17 -3.37
N LEU A 72 6.63 11.53 -2.76
CA LEU A 72 7.63 12.42 -3.34
C LEU A 72 8.72 11.59 -4.04
N GLY A 73 9.04 11.94 -5.28
CA GLY A 73 10.20 11.41 -5.99
C GLY A 73 11.48 12.10 -5.56
N PHE A 74 12.46 11.32 -5.06
CA PHE A 74 13.78 11.84 -4.73
C PHE A 74 14.78 11.49 -5.84
N PRO A 75 15.64 12.45 -6.26
CA PRO A 75 16.51 12.27 -7.42
C PRO A 75 17.61 11.23 -7.19
N GLY A 76 17.68 10.22 -8.05
CA GLY A 76 18.63 9.12 -7.95
C GLY A 76 20.11 9.52 -7.99
N ARG A 77 20.43 10.73 -8.47
CA ARG A 77 21.81 11.25 -8.47
C ARG A 77 22.37 11.49 -7.05
N GLU A 78 21.50 11.59 -6.05
CA GLU A 78 21.84 11.84 -4.65
C GLU A 78 21.69 10.59 -3.78
N VAL A 79 21.32 9.48 -4.38
CA VAL A 79 21.10 8.19 -3.72
C VAL A 79 22.24 7.24 -4.03
N VAL A 80 22.76 6.57 -3.00
CA VAL A 80 23.73 5.49 -3.15
C VAL A 80 22.97 4.19 -3.37
N LEU A 81 23.09 3.61 -4.57
CA LEU A 81 22.50 2.32 -4.88
C LEU A 81 23.58 1.23 -4.84
N ARG A 82 23.30 0.11 -4.17
CA ARG A 82 24.18 -1.07 -4.10
C ARG A 82 23.34 -2.34 -4.25
N ASN A 83 23.80 -3.21 -5.12
CA ASN A 83 23.27 -4.58 -5.18
C ASN A 83 24.17 -5.47 -4.32
N LEU A 84 23.59 -6.06 -3.28
CA LEU A 84 24.29 -6.91 -2.31
C LEU A 84 23.80 -8.34 -2.47
N ARG A 85 24.74 -9.28 -2.40
CA ARG A 85 24.44 -10.70 -2.23
C ARG A 85 24.63 -11.06 -0.77
N ILE A 86 23.57 -11.51 -0.13
CA ILE A 86 23.53 -11.81 1.30
C ILE A 86 23.34 -13.31 1.45
N PRO A 87 24.24 -14.03 2.18
CA PRO A 87 24.14 -15.47 2.36
C PRO A 87 23.08 -15.86 3.40
N PHE A 88 21.88 -15.27 3.28
CA PHE A 88 20.72 -15.47 4.14
C PHE A 88 19.46 -15.24 3.33
N THR A 89 18.37 -15.88 3.74
CA THR A 89 17.04 -15.75 3.14
C THR A 89 16.00 -15.32 4.17
N GLY A 90 14.85 -14.81 3.72
CA GLY A 90 13.72 -14.45 4.58
C GLY A 90 14.06 -13.37 5.63
N ASP A 91 13.54 -13.55 6.84
CA ASP A 91 13.69 -12.59 7.95
C ASP A 91 15.14 -12.39 8.39
N ASP A 92 15.99 -13.41 8.24
CA ASP A 92 17.41 -13.28 8.57
C ASP A 92 18.16 -12.38 7.58
N ALA A 93 17.80 -12.43 6.30
CA ALA A 93 18.32 -11.49 5.31
C ALA A 93 17.91 -10.05 5.67
N ILE A 94 16.62 -9.84 6.00
CA ILE A 94 16.07 -8.53 6.39
C ILE A 94 16.84 -7.92 7.58
N ARG A 95 17.12 -8.70 8.61
CA ARG A 95 17.86 -8.25 9.80
C ARG A 95 19.31 -7.89 9.52
N LYS A 96 19.93 -8.55 8.56
CA LYS A 96 21.37 -8.42 8.25
C LYS A 96 21.66 -7.45 7.13
N VAL A 97 20.66 -7.06 6.31
CA VAL A 97 20.83 -6.09 5.22
C VAL A 97 21.49 -4.80 5.70
N LYS A 98 21.05 -4.25 6.83
CA LYS A 98 21.60 -2.99 7.35
C LYS A 98 23.10 -3.12 7.65
N PHE A 99 23.51 -4.22 8.23
CA PHE A 99 24.91 -4.50 8.56
C PHE A 99 25.77 -4.71 7.31
N GLU A 100 25.27 -5.46 6.34
CA GLU A 100 25.98 -5.67 5.07
C GLU A 100 26.02 -4.40 4.22
N ALA A 101 24.98 -3.56 4.29
CA ALA A 101 24.97 -2.24 3.65
C ALA A 101 26.04 -1.30 4.25
N GLU A 102 26.25 -1.36 5.55
CA GLU A 102 27.30 -0.61 6.24
C GLU A 102 28.69 -0.96 5.70
N ASN A 103 28.93 -2.26 5.50
CA ASN A 103 30.20 -2.73 4.91
C ASN A 103 30.36 -2.35 3.43
N ALA A 104 29.26 -2.10 2.71
CA ALA A 104 29.29 -1.83 1.27
C ALA A 104 29.27 -0.32 0.93
N ILE A 105 28.84 0.53 1.86
CA ILE A 105 28.75 1.99 1.67
C ILE A 105 29.94 2.67 2.36
N HIS A 106 31.08 2.74 1.68
CA HIS A 106 32.27 3.34 2.23
C HIS A 106 32.33 4.88 2.13
N SER A 107 31.39 5.50 1.40
CA SER A 107 31.43 6.94 1.10
C SER A 107 30.83 7.82 2.21
N HIS A 108 30.04 7.26 3.09
CA HIS A 108 29.31 7.97 4.15
C HIS A 108 29.18 7.09 5.40
N ASN A 109 29.02 7.72 6.56
CA ASN A 109 28.63 7.01 7.76
C ASN A 109 27.15 6.57 7.62
N VAL A 110 26.84 5.31 7.85
CA VAL A 110 25.48 4.76 7.67
C VAL A 110 24.48 5.40 8.62
N ASP A 111 24.91 5.85 9.80
CA ASP A 111 24.06 6.58 10.75
C ASP A 111 23.58 7.94 10.20
N ASP A 112 24.34 8.55 9.28
CA ASP A 112 23.97 9.79 8.60
C ASP A 112 23.13 9.55 7.34
N MET A 113 22.79 8.30 7.04
CA MET A 113 22.01 7.89 5.88
C MET A 113 20.61 7.44 6.28
N GLY A 114 19.61 7.85 5.51
CA GLY A 114 18.31 7.19 5.48
C GLY A 114 18.36 6.10 4.41
N GLY A 115 18.02 4.87 4.75
CA GLY A 115 18.13 3.77 3.79
C GLY A 115 16.90 2.88 3.77
N ASP A 116 16.68 2.25 2.62
CA ASP A 116 15.69 1.20 2.43
C ASP A 116 16.26 0.14 1.47
N PHE A 117 15.65 -1.03 1.44
CA PHE A 117 16.11 -2.12 0.60
C PHE A 117 14.97 -2.91 -0.02
N MET A 118 15.27 -3.54 -1.15
CA MET A 118 14.34 -4.44 -1.85
C MET A 118 15.05 -5.75 -2.17
N THR A 119 14.42 -6.87 -1.87
CA THR A 119 14.91 -8.18 -2.31
C THR A 119 14.58 -8.35 -3.79
N SER A 120 15.60 -8.50 -4.62
CA SER A 120 15.45 -8.66 -6.07
C SER A 120 15.42 -10.14 -6.50
N GLU A 121 16.11 -11.00 -5.77
CA GLU A 121 16.18 -12.43 -6.05
C GLU A 121 16.43 -13.20 -4.76
N GLN A 122 15.82 -14.38 -4.65
CA GLN A 122 16.04 -15.29 -3.55
C GLN A 122 16.29 -16.69 -4.13
N THR A 123 17.45 -17.24 -3.81
CA THR A 123 17.84 -18.60 -4.18
C THR A 123 18.10 -19.42 -2.92
N ASP A 124 18.36 -20.73 -3.04
CA ASP A 124 18.63 -21.58 -1.88
C ASP A 124 19.84 -21.07 -1.08
N GLY A 125 19.54 -20.40 0.03
CA GLY A 125 20.53 -19.90 0.99
C GLY A 125 21.07 -18.48 0.73
N GLU A 126 20.76 -17.83 -0.39
CA GLU A 126 21.23 -16.48 -0.71
C GLU A 126 20.09 -15.56 -1.15
N SER A 127 20.19 -14.28 -0.80
CA SER A 127 19.32 -13.21 -1.31
C SER A 127 20.12 -12.14 -2.03
N SER A 128 19.66 -11.74 -3.21
CA SER A 128 20.12 -10.53 -3.89
C SER A 128 19.25 -9.37 -3.46
N VAL A 129 19.86 -8.35 -2.86
CA VAL A 129 19.15 -7.22 -2.26
C VAL A 129 19.67 -5.91 -2.87
N LEU A 130 18.78 -5.12 -3.45
CA LEU A 130 19.07 -3.77 -3.87
C LEU A 130 18.86 -2.83 -2.68
N VAL A 131 19.95 -2.21 -2.22
CA VAL A 131 19.95 -1.23 -1.14
C VAL A 131 20.02 0.17 -1.73
N ALA A 132 19.17 1.06 -1.26
CA ALA A 132 19.19 2.48 -1.57
C ALA A 132 19.41 3.27 -0.28
N ALA A 133 20.39 4.15 -0.26
CA ALA A 133 20.71 5.01 0.87
C ALA A 133 20.85 6.46 0.43
N VAL A 134 20.22 7.38 1.16
CA VAL A 134 20.23 8.82 0.92
C VAL A 134 20.85 9.54 2.11
N PRO A 135 21.77 10.50 1.93
CA PRO A 135 22.27 11.32 3.02
C PRO A 135 21.11 12.09 3.68
N LYS A 136 20.94 11.95 4.98
CA LYS A 136 19.89 12.67 5.75
C LYS A 136 19.99 14.18 5.53
N LYS A 137 21.22 14.72 5.41
CA LYS A 137 21.48 16.13 5.10
C LYS A 137 20.93 16.60 3.74
N ALA A 138 20.74 15.71 2.78
CA ALA A 138 20.17 16.06 1.48
C ALA A 138 18.63 16.00 1.49
N LEU A 139 18.06 15.06 2.26
CA LEU A 139 16.61 14.85 2.30
C LEU A 139 15.91 15.72 3.35
N SER A 140 16.52 15.94 4.53
CA SER A 140 15.90 16.67 5.64
C SER A 140 15.55 18.13 5.30
N PRO A 141 16.38 18.93 4.63
CA PRO A 141 16.03 20.30 4.26
C PRO A 141 14.78 20.34 3.38
N LEU A 142 14.68 19.45 2.39
CA LEU A 142 13.53 19.38 1.50
C LEU A 142 12.25 18.99 2.24
N LEU A 143 12.31 18.00 3.13
CA LEU A 143 11.16 17.61 3.95
C LEU A 143 10.70 18.73 4.87
N ASN A 144 11.65 19.41 5.55
CA ASN A 144 11.35 20.53 6.43
C ASN A 144 10.72 21.72 5.67
N ALA A 145 11.24 22.02 4.48
CA ALA A 145 10.69 23.08 3.64
C ALA A 145 9.26 22.75 3.16
N LEU A 146 9.02 21.51 2.73
CA LEU A 146 7.69 21.03 2.34
C LEU A 146 6.72 21.05 3.53
N GLU A 147 7.14 20.59 4.72
CA GLU A 147 6.34 20.66 5.94
C GLU A 147 5.99 22.10 6.30
N GLY A 148 6.93 23.04 6.15
CA GLY A 148 6.70 24.48 6.34
C GLY A 148 5.60 25.03 5.43
N GLN A 149 5.43 24.48 4.24
CA GLN A 149 4.35 24.80 3.29
C GLN A 149 3.07 23.96 3.51
N GLY A 150 3.03 23.14 4.53
CA GLY A 150 1.90 22.24 4.82
C GLY A 150 1.77 21.09 3.84
N ILE A 151 2.86 20.72 3.17
CA ILE A 151 2.98 19.53 2.32
C ILE A 151 3.78 18.50 3.10
N GLU A 152 3.18 17.37 3.43
CA GLU A 152 3.86 16.32 4.16
C GLU A 152 3.74 15.00 3.37
N PRO A 153 4.79 14.63 2.62
CA PRO A 153 4.80 13.37 1.88
C PRO A 153 4.66 12.20 2.83
N GLU A 154 3.73 11.29 2.55
CA GLU A 154 3.58 10.05 3.33
C GLU A 154 4.72 9.07 3.02
N ARG A 155 5.27 9.18 1.82
CA ARG A 155 6.37 8.37 1.31
C ARG A 155 7.34 9.23 0.51
N VAL A 156 8.61 8.87 0.54
CA VAL A 156 9.64 9.39 -0.35
C VAL A 156 10.28 8.21 -1.05
N ASP A 157 10.11 8.13 -2.36
CA ASP A 157 10.59 7.03 -3.18
C ASP A 157 11.71 7.48 -4.13
N LEU A 158 12.49 6.56 -4.62
CA LEU A 158 13.49 6.83 -5.66
C LEU A 158 12.78 7.05 -7.00
N ASP A 159 13.08 8.16 -7.66
CA ASP A 159 12.53 8.54 -8.96
C ASP A 159 12.67 7.44 -10.04
N ALA A 160 13.83 6.76 -10.05
CA ALA A 160 14.07 5.64 -10.96
C ALA A 160 13.16 4.43 -10.70
N MET A 161 12.80 4.16 -9.43
CA MET A 161 11.89 3.06 -9.10
C MET A 161 10.45 3.41 -9.44
N ALA A 162 10.08 4.66 -9.28
CA ALA A 162 8.79 5.16 -9.75
C ALA A 162 8.67 5.03 -11.29
N LEU A 163 9.73 5.35 -12.02
CA LEU A 163 9.80 5.16 -13.47
C LEU A 163 9.69 3.68 -13.85
N LEU A 164 10.41 2.78 -13.15
CA LEU A 164 10.29 1.33 -13.36
C LEU A 164 8.85 0.88 -13.24
N ARG A 165 8.17 1.31 -12.20
CA ARG A 165 6.77 0.97 -11.95
C ARG A 165 5.82 1.50 -13.01
N ALA A 166 6.05 2.71 -13.48
CA ALA A 166 5.28 3.27 -14.59
C ALA A 166 5.47 2.44 -15.88
N ALA A 167 6.69 1.98 -16.15
CA ALA A 167 7.01 1.13 -17.28
C ALA A 167 6.41 -0.29 -17.16
N GLU A 168 6.44 -0.88 -15.96
CA GLU A 168 5.76 -2.15 -15.65
C GLU A 168 4.26 -2.02 -15.91
N TRP A 169 3.64 -0.98 -15.36
CA TRP A 169 2.24 -0.68 -15.56
C TRP A 169 1.88 -0.51 -17.05
N ALA A 170 2.70 0.22 -17.80
CA ALA A 170 2.52 0.41 -19.23
C ALA A 170 2.72 -0.89 -20.05
N GLY A 171 3.17 -1.99 -19.41
CA GLY A 171 3.40 -3.28 -20.07
C GLY A 171 4.68 -3.33 -20.90
N CYS A 172 5.65 -2.45 -20.61
CA CYS A 172 6.92 -2.39 -21.33
C CYS A 172 7.74 -3.69 -21.21
N PHE A 173 7.50 -4.49 -20.17
CA PHE A 173 8.25 -5.72 -19.87
C PHE A 173 7.49 -7.01 -20.20
N GLY A 174 6.31 -6.94 -20.80
CA GLY A 174 5.43 -8.07 -21.14
C GLY A 174 4.23 -8.16 -20.19
N GLU A 175 3.17 -8.85 -20.66
CA GLU A 175 1.94 -8.98 -19.87
C GLU A 175 2.15 -9.82 -18.61
N ASP A 176 3.03 -10.83 -18.67
CA ASP A 176 3.37 -11.69 -17.54
C ASP A 176 3.99 -10.92 -16.36
N ALA A 177 4.81 -9.90 -16.66
CA ALA A 177 5.42 -9.05 -15.63
C ALA A 177 4.41 -8.11 -14.96
N ALA A 178 3.44 -7.60 -15.72
CA ALA A 178 2.36 -6.75 -15.19
C ALA A 178 1.40 -7.57 -14.31
N GLU A 179 1.14 -8.82 -14.67
CA GLU A 179 0.28 -9.73 -13.92
C GLU A 179 0.97 -10.26 -12.65
N ALA A 180 2.27 -10.54 -12.72
CA ALA A 180 3.10 -10.89 -11.56
C ALA A 180 3.21 -9.72 -10.55
N ALA A 181 3.37 -8.48 -11.03
CA ALA A 181 3.35 -7.29 -10.18
C ALA A 181 1.97 -7.07 -9.53
N ALA A 182 0.89 -7.38 -10.24
CA ALA A 182 -0.48 -7.31 -9.73
C ALA A 182 -0.78 -8.44 -8.71
N ALA A 183 -0.31 -9.65 -8.95
CA ALA A 183 -0.45 -10.79 -8.04
C ALA A 183 0.35 -10.59 -6.74
N ALA A 184 1.56 -10.03 -6.83
CA ALA A 184 2.36 -9.67 -5.68
C ALA A 184 1.70 -8.60 -4.79
N SER A 185 0.71 -7.85 -5.29
CA SER A 185 -0.03 -6.83 -4.53
C SER A 185 -1.16 -7.40 -3.66
N GLU A 186 -1.61 -8.64 -3.86
CA GLU A 186 -2.77 -9.24 -3.16
C GLU A 186 -2.41 -10.26 -2.07
N GLY A 187 -1.20 -10.81 -2.06
CA GLY A 187 -0.74 -11.74 -1.04
C GLY A 187 -0.27 -11.01 0.22
N GLY A 188 -0.97 -11.15 1.34
CA GLY A 188 -0.43 -10.86 2.66
C GLY A 188 0.81 -11.74 2.92
N GLU A 189 1.82 -11.18 3.57
CA GLU A 189 2.97 -11.83 4.23
C GLU A 189 3.30 -13.28 3.84
N SER A 190 3.47 -13.58 2.58
CA SER A 190 4.17 -14.79 2.16
C SER A 190 5.11 -14.42 1.02
N SER A 191 6.38 -14.40 1.36
CA SER A 191 7.51 -14.40 0.44
C SER A 191 7.45 -15.70 -0.38
N GLU A 192 6.57 -15.80 -1.36
CA GLU A 192 6.71 -16.84 -2.36
C GLU A 192 7.76 -16.40 -3.37
N ALA A 193 8.84 -17.16 -3.35
CA ALA A 193 9.94 -17.07 -4.30
C ALA A 193 9.40 -17.13 -5.73
N VAL A 194 9.62 -16.06 -6.48
CA VAL A 194 9.52 -16.10 -7.93
C VAL A 194 10.45 -17.18 -8.44
N ALA A 195 9.93 -18.10 -9.24
CA ALA A 195 10.64 -19.27 -9.76
C ALA A 195 12.06 -18.95 -10.23
N PRO A 196 13.05 -19.83 -10.01
CA PRO A 196 14.43 -19.60 -10.41
C PRO A 196 14.48 -19.44 -11.93
N VAL A 197 15.05 -18.32 -12.37
CA VAL A 197 15.41 -18.15 -13.77
C VAL A 197 16.55 -19.12 -14.05
N GLU A 198 16.31 -20.07 -14.91
CA GLU A 198 17.34 -20.86 -15.56
C GLU A 198 18.52 -19.95 -15.96
N THR A 199 19.71 -20.42 -15.72
CA THR A 199 21.00 -19.79 -16.07
C THR A 199 20.89 -19.01 -17.37
N ALA A 200 21.16 -17.69 -17.28
CA ALA A 200 21.14 -16.79 -18.41
C ALA A 200 21.90 -17.38 -19.61
N VAL A 201 21.16 -17.73 -20.65
CA VAL A 201 21.71 -18.20 -21.91
C VAL A 201 22.47 -17.04 -22.55
N GLU A 202 23.66 -17.31 -23.06
CA GLU A 202 24.42 -16.36 -23.89
C GLU A 202 23.51 -15.80 -24.97
N GLY A 203 23.26 -14.46 -24.93
CA GLY A 203 22.36 -13.81 -25.90
C GLY A 203 21.10 -13.19 -25.30
N THR A 204 21.03 -12.95 -23.99
CA THR A 204 19.84 -12.38 -23.33
C THR A 204 19.54 -10.97 -23.82
N ARG A 205 18.28 -10.73 -24.22
CA ARG A 205 17.79 -9.42 -24.70
C ARG A 205 17.38 -8.53 -23.54
N ALA A 206 17.84 -7.28 -23.54
CA ALA A 206 17.46 -6.28 -22.56
C ALA A 206 16.36 -5.36 -23.09
N ARG A 207 15.53 -4.88 -22.19
CA ARG A 207 14.62 -3.76 -22.41
C ARG A 207 15.14 -2.57 -21.61
N ILE A 208 15.26 -1.43 -22.27
CA ILE A 208 15.81 -0.22 -21.69
C ILE A 208 14.70 0.81 -21.53
N VAL A 209 14.66 1.45 -20.38
CA VAL A 209 13.80 2.62 -20.13
C VAL A 209 14.68 3.80 -19.81
N LEU A 210 14.48 4.88 -20.57
CA LEU A 210 15.23 6.14 -20.41
C LEU A 210 14.29 7.29 -20.06
N ASP A 211 14.65 8.04 -19.05
CA ASP A 211 14.02 9.33 -18.74
C ASP A 211 15.06 10.44 -18.92
N VAL A 212 14.87 11.23 -19.96
CA VAL A 212 15.73 12.40 -20.23
C VAL A 212 15.15 13.61 -19.52
N GLY A 213 15.64 13.86 -18.30
CA GLY A 213 15.24 15.00 -17.49
C GLY A 213 16.06 16.26 -17.77
N ALA A 214 15.80 17.33 -17.02
CA ALA A 214 16.51 18.60 -17.15
C ALA A 214 17.96 18.51 -16.67
N ARG A 215 18.20 17.96 -15.47
CA ARG A 215 19.53 17.89 -14.84
C ARG A 215 20.17 16.50 -14.86
N ALA A 216 19.38 15.47 -15.11
CA ALA A 216 19.86 14.08 -15.13
C ALA A 216 19.09 13.26 -16.14
N THR A 217 19.75 12.23 -16.70
CA THR A 217 19.13 11.18 -17.49
C THR A 217 19.17 9.88 -16.69
N ARG A 218 18.00 9.27 -16.47
CA ARG A 218 17.87 7.99 -15.78
C ARG A 218 17.82 6.88 -16.81
N VAL A 219 18.54 5.82 -16.55
CA VAL A 219 18.62 4.65 -17.42
C VAL A 219 18.35 3.40 -16.60
N LEU A 220 17.36 2.62 -17.01
CA LEU A 220 17.01 1.36 -16.39
C LEU A 220 17.20 0.25 -17.41
N ALA A 221 17.90 -0.81 -17.04
CA ALA A 221 18.03 -2.02 -17.82
C ALA A 221 17.27 -3.17 -17.18
N VAL A 222 16.34 -3.76 -17.93
CA VAL A 222 15.48 -4.85 -17.50
C VAL A 222 15.67 -6.06 -18.40
N ILE A 223 15.90 -7.22 -17.80
CA ILE A 223 16.05 -8.50 -18.48
C ILE A 223 15.07 -9.50 -17.85
N GLY A 224 14.26 -10.15 -18.67
CA GLY A 224 13.28 -11.13 -18.17
C GLY A 224 12.31 -10.56 -17.13
N GLY A 225 11.93 -9.29 -17.27
CA GLY A 225 11.06 -8.59 -16.30
C GLY A 225 11.76 -8.14 -15.03
N ARG A 226 13.08 -8.35 -14.89
CA ARG A 226 13.85 -7.98 -13.68
C ARG A 226 14.78 -6.81 -13.93
N LEU A 227 14.84 -5.88 -12.99
CA LEU A 227 15.79 -4.77 -13.01
C LEU A 227 17.21 -5.31 -12.79
N VAL A 228 18.08 -5.10 -13.78
CA VAL A 228 19.47 -5.56 -13.75
C VAL A 228 20.43 -4.43 -13.37
N ASP A 229 20.21 -3.24 -13.93
CA ASP A 229 21.03 -2.06 -13.61
C ASP A 229 20.16 -0.79 -13.66
N VAL A 230 20.48 0.16 -12.81
CA VAL A 230 19.87 1.48 -12.77
C VAL A 230 20.95 2.53 -12.57
N ARG A 231 20.96 3.55 -13.44
CA ARG A 231 21.90 4.66 -13.33
C ARG A 231 21.22 6.00 -13.53
N ALA A 232 21.66 6.98 -12.74
CA ALA A 232 21.34 8.38 -12.93
C ALA A 232 22.59 9.08 -13.49
N LEU A 233 22.59 9.38 -14.77
CA LEU A 233 23.64 10.14 -15.42
C LEU A 233 23.47 11.61 -15.07
N ARG A 234 24.53 12.27 -14.60
CA ARG A 234 24.55 13.73 -14.30
C ARG A 234 24.63 14.56 -15.58
N LEU A 235 23.74 14.26 -16.53
CA LEU A 235 23.61 14.91 -17.82
C LEU A 235 22.15 14.98 -18.19
N GLY A 236 21.61 16.17 -18.35
CA GLY A 236 20.23 16.41 -18.74
C GLY A 236 20.11 17.53 -19.76
N ALA A 237 18.90 17.78 -20.22
CA ALA A 237 18.58 18.73 -21.30
C ALA A 237 18.97 20.19 -20.97
N ASP A 238 18.98 20.59 -19.69
CA ASP A 238 19.40 21.92 -19.24
C ASP A 238 20.87 22.21 -19.55
N SER A 239 21.71 21.18 -19.77
CA SER A 239 23.11 21.40 -20.18
C SER A 239 23.21 22.13 -21.53
N ILE A 240 22.18 22.10 -22.36
CA ILE A 240 22.07 22.90 -23.59
C ILE A 240 21.94 24.39 -23.20
N ALA A 241 20.99 24.69 -22.29
CA ALA A 241 20.78 26.05 -21.82
C ALA A 241 21.99 26.57 -21.00
N ASP A 242 22.62 25.71 -20.19
CA ASP A 242 23.87 26.08 -19.48
C ASP A 242 24.99 26.47 -20.48
N ASP A 243 25.13 25.71 -21.57
CA ASP A 243 26.15 25.98 -22.63
C ASP A 243 25.81 27.29 -23.39
N VAL A 244 24.50 27.52 -23.70
CA VAL A 244 24.06 28.77 -24.32
C VAL A 244 24.28 29.95 -23.38
N ALA A 245 23.88 29.86 -22.12
CA ALA A 245 24.11 30.90 -21.11
C ALA A 245 25.60 31.25 -20.95
N ALA A 246 26.43 30.22 -20.88
CA ALA A 246 27.89 30.41 -20.76
C ALA A 246 28.51 31.10 -21.98
N ARG A 247 28.02 30.86 -23.19
CA ARG A 247 28.54 31.47 -24.42
C ARG A 247 27.99 32.89 -24.66
N THR A 248 26.78 33.17 -24.23
CA THR A 248 26.09 34.42 -24.52
C THR A 248 26.05 35.39 -23.34
N GLY A 249 26.35 34.93 -22.12
CA GLY A 249 26.28 35.72 -20.89
C GLY A 249 24.88 36.01 -20.37
N VAL A 250 23.85 35.41 -20.96
CA VAL A 250 22.46 35.60 -20.51
C VAL A 250 22.13 34.72 -19.30
N GLY A 251 21.06 35.06 -18.55
CA GLY A 251 20.57 34.23 -17.46
C GLY A 251 20.02 32.90 -17.96
N LEU A 252 20.02 31.88 -17.10
CA LEU A 252 19.65 30.52 -17.45
C LEU A 252 18.20 30.40 -17.93
N ASP A 253 17.25 31.17 -17.37
CA ASP A 253 15.86 31.16 -17.83
C ASP A 253 15.71 31.70 -19.24
N VAL A 254 16.44 32.77 -19.56
CA VAL A 254 16.49 33.34 -20.93
C VAL A 254 17.10 32.32 -21.90
N ALA A 255 18.17 31.64 -21.48
CA ALA A 255 18.79 30.59 -22.28
C ALA A 255 17.84 29.39 -22.50
N ARG A 256 17.07 29.01 -21.48
CA ARG A 256 16.02 27.97 -21.59
C ARG A 256 14.94 28.34 -22.62
N ASP A 257 14.48 29.59 -22.59
CA ASP A 257 13.50 30.11 -23.54
C ASP A 257 14.09 30.14 -24.97
N ALA A 258 15.32 30.60 -25.10
CA ALA A 258 16.02 30.59 -26.38
C ALA A 258 16.17 29.17 -26.94
N VAL A 259 16.52 28.20 -26.11
CA VAL A 259 16.63 26.78 -26.50
C VAL A 259 15.28 26.25 -26.98
N GLN A 260 14.20 26.50 -26.24
CA GLN A 260 12.86 26.05 -26.61
C GLN A 260 12.42 26.64 -27.95
N GLU A 261 12.57 27.95 -28.11
CA GLU A 261 12.12 28.66 -29.29
C GLU A 261 12.97 28.31 -30.52
N ALA A 262 14.29 28.39 -30.41
CA ALA A 262 15.19 28.08 -31.53
C ALA A 262 15.07 26.63 -32.02
N LEU A 263 14.88 25.66 -31.11
CA LEU A 263 14.67 24.26 -31.50
C LEU A 263 13.28 23.99 -32.08
N ARG A 264 12.30 24.84 -31.78
CA ARG A 264 10.93 24.77 -32.32
C ARG A 264 10.83 25.42 -33.71
N THR A 265 11.42 26.63 -33.87
CA THR A 265 11.25 27.45 -35.08
C THR A 265 12.42 27.38 -36.04
N GLY A 266 13.61 27.08 -35.54
CA GLY A 266 14.87 27.20 -36.28
C GLY A 266 15.39 28.64 -36.42
N GLU A 267 14.74 29.60 -35.76
CA GLU A 267 15.07 31.03 -35.84
C GLU A 267 15.87 31.51 -34.64
N ALA A 268 16.52 32.68 -34.77
CA ALA A 268 17.21 33.34 -33.67
C ALA A 268 16.21 33.85 -32.62
N PHE A 269 16.57 33.75 -31.36
CA PHE A 269 15.77 34.20 -30.22
C PHE A 269 16.15 35.64 -29.85
N ALA A 270 15.20 36.57 -29.88
CA ALA A 270 15.41 37.97 -29.46
C ALA A 270 15.30 38.06 -27.92
N VAL A 271 16.35 38.57 -27.27
CA VAL A 271 16.37 38.82 -25.82
C VAL A 271 15.84 40.22 -25.56
N ILE A 272 14.59 40.33 -25.09
CA ILE A 272 13.97 41.62 -24.74
C ILE A 272 14.23 41.89 -23.25
N GLY A 273 14.98 42.97 -22.93
CA GLY A 273 15.06 43.52 -21.58
C GLY A 273 15.95 42.81 -20.55
N ALA A 274 16.96 42.11 -20.96
CA ALA A 274 17.98 41.56 -20.04
C ALA A 274 19.02 42.61 -19.63
N GLY A 275 18.64 43.56 -18.77
CA GLY A 275 19.59 44.36 -18.00
C GLY A 275 20.39 43.49 -17.00
N GLY A 276 21.35 42.71 -17.48
CA GLY A 276 22.27 41.99 -16.64
C GLY A 276 23.28 43.01 -16.04
N ALA A 277 23.31 43.07 -14.70
CA ALA A 277 24.39 43.74 -14.00
C ALA A 277 25.73 43.07 -14.40
N ALA A 278 26.55 43.80 -15.14
CA ALA A 278 27.94 43.42 -15.37
C ALA A 278 28.65 43.31 -13.99
N PRO A 279 29.56 42.37 -13.80
CA PRO A 279 30.40 42.32 -12.60
C PRO A 279 31.20 43.60 -12.54
N SER A 280 30.93 44.45 -11.55
CA SER A 280 31.76 45.63 -11.25
C SER A 280 33.13 45.16 -10.78
N GLU A 281 34.17 45.44 -11.59
CA GLU A 281 35.53 45.44 -11.11
C GLU A 281 35.70 46.51 -10.00
N PRO A 282 36.53 46.25 -8.99
CA PRO A 282 36.75 47.23 -7.93
C PRO A 282 37.48 48.44 -8.49
N ALA A 283 36.77 49.59 -8.60
CA ALA A 283 37.37 50.89 -8.94
C ALA A 283 38.24 51.34 -7.79
N GLU A 284 39.53 51.53 -8.06
CA GLU A 284 40.49 52.28 -7.23
C GLU A 284 39.98 53.72 -6.98
N ALA A 285 40.15 54.16 -5.75
CA ALA A 285 39.81 55.49 -5.31
C ALA A 285 40.62 56.57 -6.02
N ALA A 286 39.98 57.54 -6.64
CA ALA A 286 40.55 58.81 -7.01
C ALA A 286 39.56 59.93 -6.70
N ASP A 287 39.96 60.69 -5.77
CA ASP A 287 39.89 62.10 -5.37
C ASP A 287 38.80 63.04 -5.93
N ALA A 288 38.36 63.87 -5.01
CA ALA A 288 37.31 64.86 -5.06
C ALA A 288 37.43 65.94 -6.14
N GLY A 289 36.34 66.30 -6.76
CA GLY A 289 36.16 67.50 -7.55
C GLY A 289 34.69 67.93 -7.57
N ASP A 290 34.47 69.04 -6.93
CA ASP A 290 33.23 69.82 -6.80
C ASP A 290 32.75 70.34 -8.16
N GLY A 291 31.44 70.32 -8.50
CA GLY A 291 30.94 70.90 -9.74
C GLY A 291 29.49 70.56 -10.09
N ASP A 292 28.59 71.36 -9.56
CA ASP A 292 27.38 71.96 -10.11
C ASP A 292 26.33 71.10 -10.90
N ALA A 293 25.11 71.17 -10.44
CA ALA A 293 23.92 70.58 -10.98
C ALA A 293 23.46 71.22 -12.31
N THR A 294 23.21 70.39 -13.31
CA THR A 294 22.31 70.70 -14.42
C THR A 294 21.52 69.48 -14.85
N ASP A 295 20.25 69.71 -15.03
CA ASP A 295 19.12 68.92 -15.50
C ASP A 295 19.45 67.57 -16.18
N GLY A 296 18.90 66.48 -15.58
CA GLY A 296 18.95 65.15 -16.14
C GLY A 296 17.91 64.97 -17.24
N GLU A 297 18.37 64.86 -18.44
CA GLU A 297 17.67 64.08 -19.47
C GLU A 297 17.71 62.61 -19.08
N ASP A 298 16.53 61.99 -18.98
CA ASP A 298 16.39 60.53 -18.87
C ASP A 298 17.15 59.85 -20.02
N GLN A 299 18.37 59.45 -19.76
CA GLN A 299 19.08 58.52 -20.63
C GLN A 299 18.38 57.16 -20.46
N VAL A 300 17.39 56.91 -21.28
CA VAL A 300 16.93 55.56 -21.59
C VAL A 300 18.15 54.79 -22.11
N LEU A 301 18.77 53.99 -21.27
CA LEU A 301 19.76 53.02 -21.68
C LEU A 301 19.09 52.09 -22.67
N VAL A 302 19.26 52.34 -23.95
CA VAL A 302 18.93 51.43 -25.03
C VAL A 302 19.89 50.23 -24.86
N VAL A 303 19.45 49.20 -24.16
CA VAL A 303 20.13 47.92 -24.12
C VAL A 303 20.08 47.37 -25.53
N ALA A 304 21.24 47.17 -26.13
CA ALA A 304 21.34 46.58 -27.45
C ALA A 304 20.55 45.25 -27.49
N ASP A 305 19.67 45.12 -28.48
CA ASP A 305 18.95 43.89 -28.78
C ASP A 305 19.95 42.74 -28.94
N GLN A 306 20.17 41.96 -27.89
CA GLN A 306 20.96 40.76 -27.98
C GLN A 306 20.09 39.65 -28.55
N SER A 307 20.39 39.19 -29.72
CA SER A 307 19.77 38.00 -30.29
C SER A 307 20.67 36.79 -30.08
N ILE A 308 20.06 35.70 -29.60
CA ILE A 308 20.74 34.40 -29.51
C ILE A 308 20.55 33.70 -30.85
N GLY A 309 21.63 33.50 -31.59
CA GLY A 309 21.57 32.82 -32.88
C GLY A 309 21.17 31.35 -32.74
N ALA A 310 20.36 30.86 -33.65
CA ALA A 310 19.95 29.45 -33.68
C ALA A 310 21.17 28.49 -33.83
N ASP A 311 22.25 28.94 -34.48
CA ASP A 311 23.50 28.20 -34.62
C ASP A 311 24.18 27.91 -33.27
N VAL A 312 24.14 28.86 -32.33
CA VAL A 312 24.66 28.68 -30.96
C VAL A 312 23.89 27.58 -30.24
N VAL A 313 22.56 27.60 -30.36
CA VAL A 313 21.67 26.61 -29.74
C VAL A 313 21.88 25.24 -30.37
N ILE A 314 21.95 25.15 -31.70
CA ILE A 314 22.21 23.90 -32.42
C ILE A 314 23.57 23.31 -32.02
N ALA A 315 24.62 24.12 -31.93
CA ALA A 315 25.95 23.66 -31.51
C ALA A 315 25.96 23.16 -30.05
N ALA A 316 25.21 23.80 -29.14
CA ALA A 316 25.05 23.36 -27.78
C ALA A 316 24.25 22.05 -27.68
N ARG A 317 23.19 21.89 -28.48
CA ARG A 317 22.43 20.65 -28.60
C ARG A 317 23.31 19.49 -29.11
N ASP A 318 24.08 19.71 -30.16
CA ASP A 318 24.94 18.68 -30.73
C ASP A 318 26.05 18.26 -29.76
N ALA A 319 26.58 19.20 -28.98
CA ALA A 319 27.51 18.90 -27.89
C ALA A 319 26.86 18.06 -26.78
N PHE A 320 25.59 18.36 -26.40
CA PHE A 320 24.82 17.56 -25.49
C PHE A 320 24.59 16.14 -26.00
N LEU A 321 24.14 15.99 -27.26
CA LEU A 321 23.93 14.68 -27.89
C LEU A 321 25.22 13.85 -27.94
N ALA A 322 26.36 14.46 -28.25
CA ALA A 322 27.63 13.79 -28.25
C ALA A 322 28.08 13.32 -26.85
N ARG A 323 27.77 14.10 -25.79
CA ARG A 323 28.00 13.71 -24.40
C ARG A 323 27.06 12.58 -23.99
N LEU A 324 25.78 12.70 -24.31
CA LEU A 324 24.77 11.69 -24.02
C LEU A 324 25.13 10.35 -24.64
N ARG A 325 25.49 10.35 -25.93
CA ARG A 325 25.96 9.16 -26.64
C ARG A 325 27.12 8.46 -25.90
N ARG A 326 28.12 9.22 -25.49
CA ARG A 326 29.28 8.65 -24.78
C ARG A 326 28.92 8.03 -23.43
N GLU A 327 28.05 8.68 -22.65
CA GLU A 327 27.63 8.16 -21.35
C GLU A 327 26.78 6.89 -21.51
N LEU A 328 25.89 6.86 -22.49
CA LEU A 328 25.06 5.70 -22.79
C LEU A 328 25.88 4.51 -23.33
N MET A 329 26.89 4.77 -24.17
CA MET A 329 27.81 3.73 -24.60
C MET A 329 28.60 3.13 -23.44
N ARG A 330 29.01 3.96 -22.46
CA ARG A 330 29.64 3.48 -21.22
C ARG A 330 28.70 2.65 -20.37
N PHE A 331 27.42 3.05 -20.31
CA PHE A 331 26.40 2.30 -19.64
C PHE A 331 26.23 0.91 -20.27
N LEU A 332 26.05 0.85 -21.60
CA LEU A 332 25.92 -0.41 -22.34
C LEU A 332 27.13 -1.34 -22.15
N ALA A 333 28.35 -0.77 -22.22
CA ALA A 333 29.56 -1.55 -21.99
C ALA A 333 29.69 -2.12 -20.56
N GLY A 334 28.99 -1.53 -19.59
CA GLY A 334 28.95 -1.98 -18.21
C GLY A 334 27.86 -3.03 -17.92
N LEU A 335 26.93 -3.26 -18.85
CA LEU A 335 25.87 -4.23 -18.65
C LEU A 335 26.40 -5.66 -18.80
N PRO A 336 26.27 -6.51 -17.77
CA PRO A 336 26.73 -7.90 -17.87
C PRO A 336 25.83 -8.71 -18.81
N ARG A 337 26.43 -9.41 -19.78
CA ARG A 337 25.78 -10.45 -20.61
C ARG A 337 24.59 -10.01 -21.48
N VAL A 338 24.47 -8.73 -21.84
CA VAL A 338 23.45 -8.25 -22.77
C VAL A 338 23.97 -8.38 -24.19
N ALA A 339 23.38 -9.25 -24.99
CA ALA A 339 23.77 -9.42 -26.41
C ALA A 339 23.11 -8.37 -27.32
N ALA A 340 21.90 -7.92 -27.00
CA ALA A 340 21.18 -6.91 -27.77
C ALA A 340 20.09 -6.24 -26.92
N VAL A 341 19.76 -5.01 -27.30
CA VAL A 341 18.58 -4.32 -26.76
C VAL A 341 17.37 -4.69 -27.63
N GLU A 342 16.35 -5.26 -27.01
CA GLU A 342 15.12 -5.68 -27.68
C GLU A 342 14.18 -4.48 -27.92
N ARG A 343 14.02 -3.66 -26.89
CA ARG A 343 13.13 -2.49 -26.91
C ARG A 343 13.73 -1.35 -26.10
N LEU A 344 13.47 -0.17 -26.59
CA LEU A 344 13.90 1.09 -25.96
C LEU A 344 12.67 1.98 -25.74
N TYR A 345 12.39 2.30 -24.49
CA TYR A 345 11.32 3.21 -24.11
C TYR A 345 11.91 4.51 -23.61
N VAL A 346 11.34 5.63 -24.04
CA VAL A 346 11.87 6.97 -23.73
C VAL A 346 10.77 7.84 -23.15
N THR A 347 11.12 8.57 -22.09
CA THR A 347 10.25 9.51 -21.39
C THR A 347 11.05 10.75 -20.93
N GLY A 348 10.37 11.68 -20.28
CA GLY A 348 10.96 12.92 -19.78
C GLY A 348 10.88 14.08 -20.76
N GLY A 349 10.94 15.30 -20.25
CA GLY A 349 10.81 16.51 -21.06
C GLY A 349 11.88 16.66 -22.13
N GLY A 350 13.10 16.18 -21.86
CA GLY A 350 14.22 16.21 -22.82
C GLY A 350 14.08 15.24 -23.99
N SER A 351 13.19 14.24 -23.91
CA SER A 351 12.96 13.30 -25.00
C SER A 351 12.31 13.95 -26.23
N SER A 352 11.63 15.08 -26.04
CA SER A 352 11.02 15.84 -27.13
C SER A 352 12.00 16.75 -27.89
N LEU A 353 13.24 16.86 -27.41
CA LEU A 353 14.26 17.66 -28.10
C LEU A 353 14.66 17.02 -29.43
N PRO A 354 14.80 17.82 -30.50
CA PRO A 354 15.22 17.31 -31.81
C PRO A 354 16.55 16.56 -31.76
N GLY A 355 16.59 15.38 -32.37
CA GLY A 355 17.77 14.53 -32.44
C GLY A 355 18.03 13.63 -31.24
N VAL A 356 17.29 13.77 -30.12
CA VAL A 356 17.44 12.90 -28.94
C VAL A 356 16.98 11.48 -29.26
N VAL A 357 15.78 11.32 -29.80
CA VAL A 357 15.22 10.00 -30.15
C VAL A 357 16.09 9.27 -31.16
N ASP A 358 16.59 9.98 -32.17
CA ASP A 358 17.50 9.43 -33.19
C ASP A 358 18.82 8.98 -32.57
N CYS A 359 19.43 9.86 -31.74
CA CYS A 359 20.66 9.56 -31.02
C CYS A 359 20.51 8.32 -30.12
N LEU A 360 19.38 8.18 -29.44
CA LEU A 360 19.09 7.03 -28.58
C LEU A 360 18.90 5.76 -29.41
N SER A 361 18.15 5.86 -30.50
CA SER A 361 17.92 4.73 -31.42
C SER A 361 19.24 4.21 -32.01
N ASP A 362 20.13 5.12 -32.40
CA ASP A 362 21.49 4.79 -32.91
C ASP A 362 22.36 4.09 -31.85
N VAL A 363 22.33 4.59 -30.60
CA VAL A 363 23.16 4.04 -29.52
C VAL A 363 22.73 2.63 -29.16
N PHE A 364 21.42 2.38 -29.08
CA PHE A 364 20.88 1.10 -28.65
C PHE A 364 20.60 0.12 -29.79
N GLY A 365 20.70 0.57 -31.03
CA GLY A 365 20.46 -0.26 -32.23
C GLY A 365 19.03 -0.70 -32.41
N CYS A 366 18.07 0.02 -31.81
CA CYS A 366 16.64 -0.24 -31.94
C CYS A 366 15.83 1.06 -31.88
N THR A 367 14.64 1.06 -32.46
CA THR A 367 13.78 2.25 -32.49
C THR A 367 13.28 2.60 -31.09
N ALA A 368 13.51 3.84 -30.68
CA ALA A 368 13.00 4.36 -29.43
C ALA A 368 11.50 4.61 -29.51
N GLN A 369 10.77 4.14 -28.51
CA GLN A 369 9.31 4.28 -28.37
C GLN A 369 9.00 5.19 -27.19
N PRO A 370 8.01 6.09 -27.27
CA PRO A 370 7.58 6.86 -26.11
C PRO A 370 6.99 5.92 -25.05
N LEU A 371 7.32 6.17 -23.78
CA LEU A 371 6.69 5.48 -22.66
C LEU A 371 5.31 6.12 -22.41
N ASP A 372 4.27 5.46 -22.90
CA ASP A 372 2.88 5.94 -22.74
C ASP A 372 2.20 5.25 -21.55
N VAL A 373 2.06 5.99 -20.46
CA VAL A 373 1.37 5.53 -19.24
C VAL A 373 -0.14 5.76 -19.31
N LEU A 374 -0.62 6.63 -20.21
CA LEU A 374 -2.02 7.01 -20.30
C LEU A 374 -2.86 6.07 -21.16
N SER A 375 -2.25 5.31 -22.06
CA SER A 375 -2.97 4.37 -22.96
C SER A 375 -3.81 3.33 -22.22
N ARG A 376 -3.43 2.98 -21.00
CA ARG A 376 -4.10 1.95 -20.17
C ARG A 376 -4.90 2.52 -18.99
N VAL A 377 -4.92 3.85 -18.83
CA VAL A 377 -5.56 4.52 -17.71
C VAL A 377 -6.80 5.27 -18.17
N SER A 378 -7.88 5.18 -17.38
CA SER A 378 -9.05 6.02 -17.64
C SER A 378 -8.74 7.48 -17.28
N HIS A 379 -8.88 8.39 -18.22
CA HIS A 379 -8.64 9.83 -18.05
C HIS A 379 -9.66 10.66 -18.81
N GLY A 380 -9.73 11.95 -18.48
CA GLY A 380 -10.62 12.93 -19.15
C GLY A 380 -9.91 13.87 -20.11
N LEU A 381 -8.62 13.62 -20.42
CA LEU A 381 -7.83 14.43 -21.37
C LEU A 381 -8.24 14.11 -22.80
N ASP A 382 -8.12 15.09 -23.70
CA ASP A 382 -8.23 14.84 -25.13
C ASP A 382 -7.00 14.06 -25.68
N ALA A 383 -7.11 13.53 -26.88
CA ALA A 383 -6.07 12.64 -27.44
C ALA A 383 -4.73 13.37 -27.66
N ASP A 384 -4.77 14.64 -28.09
CA ASP A 384 -3.56 15.44 -28.35
C ASP A 384 -2.88 15.82 -27.04
N GLU A 385 -3.67 16.19 -26.04
CA GLU A 385 -3.17 16.49 -24.71
C GLU A 385 -2.58 15.24 -24.05
N ALA A 386 -3.24 14.10 -24.13
CA ALA A 386 -2.76 12.84 -23.60
C ALA A 386 -1.43 12.42 -24.25
N ALA A 387 -1.31 12.53 -25.58
CA ALA A 387 -0.08 12.23 -26.30
C ALA A 387 1.09 13.16 -25.90
N ARG A 388 0.80 14.43 -25.62
CA ARG A 388 1.79 15.43 -25.20
C ARG A 388 2.24 15.24 -23.74
N ILE A 389 1.32 14.87 -22.85
CA ILE A 389 1.54 14.79 -21.41
C ILE A 389 2.07 13.41 -21.01
N GLY A 390 1.55 12.34 -21.60
CA GLY A 390 1.85 10.95 -21.22
C GLY A 390 3.33 10.64 -21.03
N PRO A 391 4.19 10.92 -22.01
CA PRO A 391 5.63 10.68 -21.88
C PRO A 391 6.33 11.55 -20.83
N ARG A 392 5.74 12.66 -20.38
CA ARG A 392 6.37 13.59 -19.43
C ARG A 392 6.06 13.27 -17.98
N ILE A 393 4.95 12.59 -17.71
CA ILE A 393 4.45 12.35 -16.35
C ILE A 393 4.79 10.96 -15.81
N ALA A 394 5.53 10.13 -16.54
CA ALA A 394 5.78 8.73 -16.19
C ALA A 394 6.29 8.56 -14.74
N THR A 395 7.26 9.36 -14.31
CA THR A 395 7.78 9.30 -12.93
C THR A 395 6.71 9.69 -11.91
N ALA A 396 6.02 10.83 -12.08
CA ALA A 396 4.94 11.25 -11.17
C ALA A 396 3.78 10.25 -11.15
N PHE A 397 3.45 9.65 -12.28
CA PHE A 397 2.46 8.58 -12.38
C PHE A 397 2.87 7.34 -11.57
N GLY A 398 4.12 6.88 -11.71
CA GLY A 398 4.64 5.74 -10.94
C GLY A 398 4.64 5.99 -9.43
N LEU A 399 4.94 7.24 -9.00
CA LEU A 399 4.85 7.66 -7.60
C LEU A 399 3.41 7.59 -7.08
N ALA A 400 2.45 8.09 -7.84
CA ALA A 400 1.02 8.04 -7.48
C ALA A 400 0.50 6.60 -7.44
N LEU A 401 0.91 5.77 -8.39
CA LEU A 401 0.52 4.37 -8.49
C LEU A 401 0.97 3.55 -7.27
N THR A 402 2.14 3.86 -6.72
CA THR A 402 2.64 3.23 -5.49
C THR A 402 1.67 3.45 -4.31
N MET A 403 1.04 4.62 -4.21
CA MET A 403 0.09 4.94 -3.14
C MET A 403 -1.26 4.22 -3.27
N LEU A 404 -1.57 3.66 -4.43
CA LEU A 404 -2.78 2.85 -4.64
C LEU A 404 -2.62 1.37 -4.26
N GLY A 405 -1.56 1.02 -3.57
CA GLY A 405 -1.28 -0.34 -3.11
C GLY A 405 -0.25 -1.08 -3.98
N GLY A 406 0.43 -0.38 -4.88
CA GLY A 406 1.56 -0.95 -5.63
C GLY A 406 2.71 -1.32 -4.69
N ARG A 407 3.18 -2.57 -4.75
CA ARG A 407 4.36 -3.03 -4.01
C ARG A 407 5.64 -2.64 -4.75
N GLY A 408 6.76 -2.63 -4.02
CA GLY A 408 8.08 -2.28 -4.53
C GLY A 408 8.35 -0.78 -4.43
N GLY A 409 9.56 -0.37 -4.80
CA GLY A 409 10.09 0.97 -4.55
C GLY A 409 10.59 1.13 -3.12
N PHE A 410 11.32 2.20 -2.90
CA PHE A 410 11.89 2.51 -1.60
C PHE A 410 10.99 3.45 -0.81
N ASN A 411 11.19 3.50 0.49
CA ASN A 411 10.63 4.53 1.33
C ASN A 411 11.73 5.11 2.23
N PHE A 412 12.22 6.27 1.89
CA PHE A 412 13.26 6.95 2.67
C PHE A 412 12.70 7.65 3.93
N ARG A 413 11.38 7.65 4.14
CA ARG A 413 10.77 8.15 5.38
C ARG A 413 10.77 7.08 6.45
N GLN A 414 11.96 6.79 6.98
CA GLN A 414 12.18 5.81 8.04
C GLN A 414 12.91 6.47 9.23
N GLU A 415 12.91 5.82 10.37
CA GLU A 415 13.59 6.25 11.60
C GLU A 415 13.21 7.69 11.99
N GLU A 416 14.17 8.61 12.02
CA GLU A 416 13.97 10.02 12.38
C GLU A 416 13.12 10.80 11.36
N LEU A 417 13.15 10.38 10.10
CA LEU A 417 12.40 10.98 9.00
C LEU A 417 11.00 10.35 8.83
N ALA A 418 10.58 9.46 9.72
CA ALA A 418 9.32 8.75 9.62
C ALA A 418 8.12 9.70 9.56
N TYR A 419 7.14 9.35 8.75
CA TYR A 419 5.90 10.10 8.60
C TYR A 419 5.10 10.10 9.91
N LYS A 420 4.90 11.25 10.52
CA LYS A 420 4.31 11.37 11.86
C LYS A 420 2.78 11.42 11.85
N ARG A 421 2.18 12.00 10.81
CA ARG A 421 0.71 12.18 10.73
C ARG A 421 -0.11 10.91 10.55
N GLY A 422 0.46 9.83 10.05
CA GLY A 422 -0.22 8.52 9.97
C GLY A 422 -0.72 8.05 11.34
N PHE A 423 0.08 8.25 12.38
CA PHE A 423 -0.29 7.93 13.77
C PHE A 423 -1.30 8.93 14.35
N ASP A 424 -1.20 10.22 14.04
CA ASP A 424 -2.10 11.25 14.55
C ASP A 424 -3.54 11.08 14.08
N ARG A 425 -3.75 10.54 12.87
CA ARG A 425 -5.10 10.21 12.36
C ARG A 425 -5.75 9.05 13.12
N VAL A 426 -4.96 8.10 13.59
CA VAL A 426 -5.44 6.91 14.31
C VAL A 426 -5.53 7.17 15.82
N LYS A 427 -4.78 8.14 16.37
CA LYS A 427 -4.77 8.48 17.80
C LYS A 427 -6.17 8.75 18.36
N PHE A 428 -6.94 9.60 17.68
CA PHE A 428 -8.24 10.02 18.16
C PHE A 428 -9.28 8.88 18.13
N PRO A 429 -9.51 8.16 17.01
CA PRO A 429 -10.39 7.00 17.01
C PRO A 429 -9.90 5.86 17.91
N LEU A 430 -8.57 5.65 18.02
CA LEU A 430 -8.00 4.67 18.94
C LEU A 430 -8.23 5.05 20.40
N ALA A 431 -8.05 6.34 20.76
CA ALA A 431 -8.35 6.84 22.08
C ALA A 431 -9.83 6.66 22.44
N ILE A 432 -10.75 6.96 21.51
CA ILE A 432 -12.19 6.71 21.68
C ILE A 432 -12.45 5.22 21.87
N ALA A 433 -11.87 4.36 21.05
CA ALA A 433 -12.03 2.91 21.17
C ALA A 433 -11.51 2.38 22.51
N CYS A 434 -10.37 2.88 22.98
CA CYS A 434 -9.82 2.54 24.31
C CYS A 434 -10.72 3.02 25.46
N VAL A 435 -11.27 4.23 25.36
CA VAL A 435 -12.21 4.77 26.35
C VAL A 435 -13.49 3.94 26.38
N LEU A 436 -14.05 3.61 25.21
CA LEU A 436 -15.25 2.75 25.11
C LEU A 436 -14.96 1.33 25.64
N ALA A 437 -13.81 0.76 25.31
CA ALA A 437 -13.40 -0.55 25.79
C ALA A 437 -13.21 -0.57 27.33
N ALA A 438 -12.79 0.53 27.94
CA ALA A 438 -12.71 0.67 29.39
C ALA A 438 -14.07 0.97 30.03
N PHE A 439 -14.93 1.73 29.35
CA PHE A 439 -16.24 2.14 29.87
C PHE A 439 -17.27 1.00 29.88
N LEU A 440 -17.26 0.11 28.90
CA LEU A 440 -18.15 -1.04 28.85
C LEU A 440 -18.01 -1.99 30.04
N PRO A 441 -16.81 -2.48 30.44
CA PRO A 441 -16.64 -3.28 31.64
C PRO A 441 -16.95 -2.50 32.93
N PHE A 442 -16.72 -1.16 32.92
CA PHE A 442 -17.12 -0.32 34.04
C PHE A 442 -18.65 -0.28 34.22
N LEU A 443 -19.42 -0.07 33.14
CA LEU A 443 -20.89 -0.14 33.18
C LEU A 443 -21.39 -1.52 33.59
N TYR A 444 -20.76 -2.57 33.06
CA TYR A 444 -21.09 -3.94 33.45
C TYR A 444 -20.81 -4.17 34.94
N GLY A 445 -19.68 -3.68 35.45
CA GLY A 445 -19.36 -3.74 36.87
C GLY A 445 -20.34 -2.97 37.76
N LEU A 446 -20.79 -1.77 37.34
CA LEU A 446 -21.84 -1.01 38.04
C LEU A 446 -23.18 -1.77 38.08
N ARG A 447 -23.55 -2.42 36.96
CA ARG A 447 -24.74 -3.26 36.91
C ARG A 447 -24.64 -4.43 37.90
N GLN A 448 -23.52 -5.14 37.93
CA GLN A 448 -23.25 -6.22 38.87
C GLN A 448 -23.28 -5.73 40.33
N LEU A 449 -22.71 -4.57 40.62
CA LEU A 449 -22.77 -3.95 41.96
C LEU A 449 -24.19 -3.62 42.39
N ASN A 450 -25.04 -3.14 41.47
CA ASN A 450 -26.44 -2.87 41.75
C ASN A 450 -27.22 -4.17 42.02
N GLU A 451 -26.99 -5.21 41.19
CA GLU A 451 -27.57 -6.55 41.43
C GLU A 451 -27.14 -7.12 42.79
N LEU A 452 -25.87 -6.98 43.15
CA LEU A 452 -25.37 -7.40 44.48
C LEU A 452 -25.98 -6.58 45.63
N ARG A 453 -26.20 -5.26 45.44
CA ARG A 453 -26.87 -4.42 46.42
C ARG A 453 -28.32 -4.80 46.64
N ASP A 454 -29.05 -5.10 45.55
CA ASP A 454 -30.44 -5.54 45.64
C ASP A 454 -30.55 -6.93 46.25
N LEU A 455 -29.65 -7.85 45.94
CA LEU A 455 -29.54 -9.12 46.65
C LEU A 455 -29.24 -8.92 48.13
N GLY A 456 -28.31 -8.02 48.46
CA GLY A 456 -27.97 -7.69 49.85
C GLY A 456 -29.14 -7.12 50.63
N LYS A 457 -29.98 -6.25 50.02
CA LYS A 457 -31.22 -5.75 50.66
C LYS A 457 -32.23 -6.86 50.89
N ARG A 458 -32.49 -7.70 49.87
CA ARG A 458 -33.41 -8.85 49.97
C ARG A 458 -32.91 -9.84 51.05
N TYR A 459 -31.62 -10.12 51.10
CA TYR A 459 -31.03 -10.96 52.13
C TYR A 459 -31.19 -10.35 53.54
N GLY A 460 -30.98 -9.02 53.68
CA GLY A 460 -31.16 -8.28 54.89
C GLY A 460 -32.63 -8.34 55.41
N GLU A 461 -33.62 -8.20 54.48
CA GLU A 461 -35.05 -8.33 54.83
C GLU A 461 -35.37 -9.75 55.30
N LEU A 462 -34.81 -10.78 54.64
CA LEU A 462 -34.98 -12.17 55.06
C LEU A 462 -34.36 -12.46 56.42
N TYR A 463 -33.20 -11.85 56.72
CA TYR A 463 -32.50 -11.98 58.01
C TYR A 463 -33.29 -11.29 59.13
N GLN A 464 -33.87 -10.11 58.85
CA GLN A 464 -34.71 -9.38 59.81
C GLN A 464 -36.02 -10.15 60.12
N VAL A 465 -36.62 -10.81 59.15
CA VAL A 465 -37.78 -11.67 59.36
C VAL A 465 -37.42 -12.90 60.20
N ALA A 466 -36.21 -13.41 60.08
CA ALA A 466 -35.70 -14.51 60.92
C ALA A 466 -35.34 -14.09 62.35
N GLU A 467 -34.84 -12.86 62.56
CA GLU A 467 -34.49 -12.32 63.87
C GLU A 467 -35.67 -11.69 64.63
N GLY A 468 -36.68 -11.20 63.92
CA GLY A 468 -37.79 -10.35 64.44
C GLY A 468 -38.84 -11.03 65.31
N GLY A 469 -38.60 -12.19 65.89
CA GLY A 469 -39.60 -12.81 66.75
C GLY A 469 -39.07 -13.81 67.76
N GLU A 470 -38.99 -13.42 69.01
CA GLU A 470 -38.64 -14.31 70.13
C GLU A 470 -39.54 -15.57 70.26
N ALA A 471 -40.61 -15.64 69.52
CA ALA A 471 -41.56 -16.74 69.52
C ALA A 471 -41.31 -17.86 68.48
N ARG A 472 -40.29 -17.75 67.62
CA ARG A 472 -40.09 -18.70 66.51
C ARG A 472 -38.72 -19.35 66.50
N ARG A 473 -38.24 -19.80 67.64
CA ARG A 473 -37.12 -20.68 67.74
C ARG A 473 -37.56 -22.10 67.34
N GLY A 474 -37.12 -22.59 66.19
CA GLY A 474 -37.42 -23.94 65.75
C GLY A 474 -37.77 -24.07 64.28
N ALA A 475 -38.53 -25.06 63.89
CA ALA A 475 -38.89 -25.42 62.55
C ALA A 475 -39.49 -24.29 61.67
N SER A 476 -40.13 -23.28 62.33
CA SER A 476 -40.69 -22.12 61.64
C SER A 476 -39.62 -21.12 61.14
N ALA A 477 -38.55 -20.92 61.89
CA ALA A 477 -37.44 -20.05 61.48
C ALA A 477 -36.66 -20.69 60.31
N VAL A 478 -36.40 -21.98 60.41
CA VAL A 478 -35.77 -22.73 59.34
C VAL A 478 -36.63 -22.73 58.06
N ARG A 479 -37.95 -22.85 58.20
CA ARG A 479 -38.91 -22.77 57.10
C ARG A 479 -38.92 -21.40 56.46
N ALA A 480 -38.97 -20.32 57.24
CA ALA A 480 -38.94 -18.94 56.74
C ALA A 480 -37.63 -18.63 55.97
N THR A 481 -36.50 -19.05 56.50
CA THR A 481 -35.18 -18.89 55.84
C THR A 481 -35.11 -19.71 54.55
N PHE A 482 -35.59 -20.93 54.56
CA PHE A 482 -35.60 -21.79 53.41
C PHE A 482 -36.53 -21.23 52.29
N TRP A 483 -37.75 -20.79 52.65
CA TRP A 483 -38.65 -20.16 51.71
C TRP A 483 -38.14 -18.85 51.16
N GLY A 484 -37.44 -18.07 51.95
CA GLY A 484 -36.75 -16.88 51.52
C GLY A 484 -35.65 -17.21 50.50
N TYR A 485 -34.92 -18.28 50.71
CA TYR A 485 -33.90 -18.75 49.78
C TYR A 485 -34.51 -19.27 48.49
N VAL A 486 -35.59 -20.03 48.54
CA VAL A 486 -36.37 -20.47 47.39
C VAL A 486 -36.96 -19.28 46.63
N GLY A 487 -37.45 -18.25 47.31
CA GLY A 487 -37.95 -17.02 46.69
C GLY A 487 -36.84 -16.24 45.96
N LEU A 488 -35.63 -16.18 46.51
CA LEU A 488 -34.45 -15.62 45.82
C LEU A 488 -34.07 -16.39 44.57
N LEU A 489 -34.10 -17.72 44.65
CA LEU A 489 -33.83 -18.58 43.49
C LEU A 489 -34.90 -18.47 42.42
N MET A 490 -36.15 -18.18 42.78
CA MET A 490 -37.29 -18.06 41.91
C MET A 490 -37.44 -16.67 41.28
N ASN A 491 -36.89 -15.66 41.88
CA ASN A 491 -36.92 -14.25 41.44
C ASN A 491 -38.24 -13.85 40.75
N ASP A 492 -39.34 -13.90 41.52
CA ASP A 492 -40.68 -13.39 41.19
C ASP A 492 -41.01 -13.24 39.69
N GLY A 493 -41.13 -14.36 38.96
CA GLY A 493 -41.63 -14.36 37.60
C GLY A 493 -40.69 -13.81 36.51
N GLN A 494 -39.46 -13.42 36.83
CA GLN A 494 -38.49 -12.98 35.85
C GLN A 494 -38.05 -14.13 34.91
N PRO A 495 -37.75 -13.84 33.63
CA PRO A 495 -37.43 -14.87 32.65
C PRO A 495 -36.16 -15.70 32.97
N ASN A 496 -35.34 -15.23 33.90
CA ASN A 496 -34.04 -15.85 34.28
C ASN A 496 -34.10 -16.63 35.61
N SER A 497 -35.28 -17.01 36.09
CA SER A 497 -35.37 -17.84 37.30
C SER A 497 -34.78 -19.24 37.06
N VAL A 498 -33.84 -19.66 37.92
CA VAL A 498 -33.19 -20.99 37.86
C VAL A 498 -34.20 -22.15 37.93
N LEU A 499 -35.37 -21.95 38.53
CA LEU A 499 -36.39 -22.98 38.68
C LEU A 499 -37.50 -22.96 37.59
N ARG A 500 -37.56 -21.93 36.76
CA ARG A 500 -38.57 -21.77 35.70
C ARG A 500 -38.55 -22.90 34.65
N PRO A 501 -37.36 -23.42 34.23
CA PRO A 501 -37.28 -24.48 33.25
C PRO A 501 -37.88 -25.83 33.73
N LEU A 502 -38.11 -26.04 35.04
CA LEU A 502 -38.71 -27.26 35.57
C LEU A 502 -40.16 -27.45 35.15
N GLY A 503 -40.77 -26.41 34.54
CA GLY A 503 -42.16 -26.39 34.08
C GLY A 503 -43.18 -26.30 35.24
N PRO A 504 -44.40 -25.79 34.97
CA PRO A 504 -45.37 -25.47 36.02
C PRO A 504 -45.81 -26.68 36.85
N LYS A 505 -45.92 -27.87 36.24
CA LYS A 505 -46.30 -29.10 36.97
C LYS A 505 -45.20 -29.59 37.92
N ASN A 506 -43.95 -29.53 37.54
CA ASN A 506 -42.82 -29.92 38.39
C ASN A 506 -42.58 -28.91 39.49
N PHE A 507 -42.85 -27.64 39.19
CA PHE A 507 -42.75 -26.56 40.13
C PHE A 507 -43.78 -26.61 41.26
N GLU A 508 -45.10 -26.85 40.92
CA GLU A 508 -46.14 -27.06 41.90
C GLU A 508 -45.88 -28.32 42.76
N GLY A 509 -45.34 -29.36 42.18
CA GLY A 509 -44.94 -30.57 42.88
C GLY A 509 -43.80 -30.29 43.90
N LEU A 510 -42.83 -29.52 43.49
CA LEU A 510 -41.67 -29.13 44.32
C LEU A 510 -42.13 -28.20 45.47
N THR A 511 -43.00 -27.22 45.19
CA THR A 511 -43.54 -26.31 46.21
C THR A 511 -44.44 -27.05 47.23
N ARG A 512 -45.29 -27.98 46.80
CA ARG A 512 -46.06 -28.81 47.70
C ARG A 512 -45.18 -29.68 48.59
N GLN A 513 -44.13 -30.26 48.04
CA GLN A 513 -43.18 -31.08 48.80
C GLN A 513 -42.37 -30.25 49.80
N LEU A 514 -42.05 -28.99 49.50
CA LEU A 514 -41.33 -28.09 50.38
C LEU A 514 -42.20 -27.53 51.54
N VAL A 515 -43.54 -27.51 51.36
CA VAL A 515 -44.46 -27.07 52.43
C VAL A 515 -44.56 -28.10 53.56
N ASP A 516 -44.35 -29.37 53.30
CA ASP A 516 -44.46 -30.44 54.29
C ASP A 516 -43.10 -30.69 54.97
N LEU A 517 -43.01 -30.41 56.28
CA LEU A 517 -41.78 -30.43 57.07
C LEU A 517 -41.12 -31.81 57.23
N GLN A 518 -41.85 -32.87 56.89
CA GLN A 518 -41.27 -34.22 56.86
C GLN A 518 -40.35 -34.44 55.65
N THR A 519 -40.18 -33.44 54.81
CA THR A 519 -39.48 -33.50 53.51
C THR A 519 -37.98 -33.23 53.62
N PHE A 520 -37.38 -32.97 54.76
CA PHE A 520 -35.90 -32.93 54.87
C PHE A 520 -35.25 -34.20 54.37
N GLN A 521 -35.96 -35.36 54.40
CA GLN A 521 -35.51 -36.61 53.84
C GLN A 521 -35.51 -36.64 52.31
N ARG A 522 -36.17 -35.65 51.63
CA ARG A 522 -36.21 -35.56 50.17
C ARG A 522 -35.28 -34.48 49.56
N LEU A 523 -34.57 -33.72 50.38
CA LEU A 523 -33.56 -32.78 49.90
C LEU A 523 -32.52 -33.41 48.92
N PRO A 524 -32.07 -34.66 49.12
CA PRO A 524 -31.19 -35.33 48.15
C PRO A 524 -31.86 -35.54 46.78
N ALA A 525 -33.16 -35.82 46.74
CA ALA A 525 -33.92 -36.03 45.50
C ALA A 525 -34.13 -34.70 44.76
N ILE A 526 -34.37 -33.60 45.50
CA ILE A 526 -34.50 -32.25 44.95
C ILE A 526 -33.16 -31.79 44.37
N ARG A 527 -32.06 -32.04 45.09
CA ARG A 527 -30.72 -31.75 44.65
C ARG A 527 -30.40 -32.52 43.34
N SER A 528 -30.68 -33.81 43.29
CA SER A 528 -30.44 -34.63 42.10
C SER A 528 -31.29 -34.17 40.89
N ALA A 529 -32.55 -33.74 41.12
CA ALA A 529 -33.38 -33.17 40.06
C ALA A 529 -32.84 -31.83 39.54
N LEU A 530 -32.31 -30.99 40.42
CA LEU A 530 -31.68 -29.71 40.05
C LEU A 530 -30.31 -29.93 39.34
N GLU A 531 -29.52 -30.89 39.80
CA GLU A 531 -28.24 -31.25 39.16
C GLU A 531 -28.49 -31.78 37.74
N LYS A 532 -29.50 -32.67 37.58
CA LYS A 532 -29.89 -33.16 36.25
C LYS A 532 -30.38 -32.04 35.34
N HIS A 533 -31.15 -31.11 35.87
CA HIS A 533 -31.67 -30.00 35.10
C HIS A 533 -30.52 -29.00 34.73
N LEU A 534 -29.55 -28.76 35.59
CA LEU A 534 -28.36 -28.01 35.31
C LEU A 534 -27.54 -28.66 34.18
N GLN A 535 -27.43 -29.98 34.24
CA GLN A 535 -26.76 -30.77 33.20
C GLN A 535 -27.49 -30.67 31.86
N ASP A 536 -28.84 -30.83 31.87
CA ASP A 536 -29.69 -30.63 30.68
C ASP A 536 -29.61 -29.19 30.13
N GLN A 537 -29.45 -28.19 30.99
CA GLN A 537 -29.25 -26.79 30.59
C GLN A 537 -27.85 -26.53 30.05
N GLN A 538 -26.83 -27.09 30.67
CA GLN A 538 -25.46 -27.03 30.15
C GLN A 538 -25.39 -27.66 28.76
N GLU A 539 -26.03 -28.79 28.57
CA GLU A 539 -26.15 -29.44 27.25
C GLU A 539 -26.93 -28.58 26.23
N GLN A 540 -27.93 -27.80 26.66
CA GLN A 540 -28.72 -26.91 25.77
C GLN A 540 -28.03 -25.58 25.47
N THR A 541 -27.20 -25.06 26.37
CA THR A 541 -26.50 -23.78 26.19
C THR A 541 -25.14 -23.91 25.51
N GLY A 542 -24.71 -25.12 25.16
CA GLY A 542 -23.48 -25.33 24.38
C GLY A 542 -22.19 -25.08 25.13
N VAL A 543 -22.20 -25.07 26.46
CA VAL A 543 -20.98 -25.15 27.27
C VAL A 543 -20.55 -26.62 27.31
N PHE A 544 -19.89 -27.05 26.25
CA PHE A 544 -19.45 -28.42 26.07
C PHE A 544 -17.95 -28.48 26.39
N GLU A 545 -17.57 -29.05 27.49
CA GLU A 545 -16.18 -29.39 27.77
C GLU A 545 -15.70 -30.58 26.93
N ASP A 546 -16.62 -31.34 26.28
CA ASP A 546 -16.29 -32.60 25.60
C ASP A 546 -16.57 -32.63 24.08
N LEU A 547 -17.13 -31.60 23.48
CA LEU A 547 -17.36 -31.58 22.01
C LEU A 547 -16.15 -30.99 21.28
N ARG A 548 -15.44 -31.87 20.58
CA ARG A 548 -14.25 -31.53 19.79
C ARG A 548 -14.67 -31.24 18.35
N LEU A 549 -15.32 -30.09 18.12
CA LEU A 549 -15.63 -29.63 16.77
C LEU A 549 -14.40 -29.00 16.11
N PRO A 550 -14.24 -29.17 14.77
CA PRO A 550 -13.17 -28.49 14.04
C PRO A 550 -13.34 -26.97 14.14
N SER A 551 -12.24 -26.22 14.20
CA SER A 551 -12.34 -24.76 14.20
C SER A 551 -12.97 -24.28 12.88
N GLY A 552 -13.82 -23.24 12.93
CA GLY A 552 -14.45 -22.70 11.73
C GLY A 552 -13.44 -22.27 10.66
N VAL A 553 -12.30 -21.74 11.08
CA VAL A 553 -11.20 -21.36 10.17
C VAL A 553 -10.61 -22.61 9.50
N TYR A 554 -10.45 -23.71 10.23
CA TYR A 554 -9.94 -24.96 9.67
C TYR A 554 -10.91 -25.54 8.63
N VAL A 555 -12.22 -25.54 8.92
CA VAL A 555 -13.26 -26.01 7.99
C VAL A 555 -13.20 -25.23 6.68
N LEU A 556 -13.11 -23.89 6.76
CA LEU A 556 -13.06 -23.02 5.59
C LEU A 556 -11.76 -23.19 4.81
N SER A 557 -10.63 -23.30 5.50
CA SER A 557 -9.32 -23.56 4.87
C SER A 557 -9.32 -24.89 4.12
N TYR A 558 -9.79 -25.95 4.76
CA TYR A 558 -9.86 -27.28 4.16
C TYR A 558 -10.80 -27.30 2.94
N PHE A 559 -11.93 -26.62 3.02
CA PHE A 559 -12.84 -26.47 1.88
C PHE A 559 -12.18 -25.73 0.72
N ALA A 560 -11.46 -24.65 1.01
CA ALA A 560 -10.73 -23.88 0.00
C ALA A 560 -9.66 -24.75 -0.69
N ASP A 561 -8.93 -25.58 0.06
CA ASP A 561 -7.94 -26.50 -0.50
C ASP A 561 -8.58 -27.55 -1.42
N VAL A 562 -9.76 -28.08 -1.06
CA VAL A 562 -10.50 -29.00 -1.94
C VAL A 562 -10.87 -28.32 -3.25
N ILE A 563 -11.42 -27.10 -3.19
CA ILE A 563 -11.77 -26.34 -4.39
C ILE A 563 -10.53 -26.04 -5.22
N GLN A 564 -9.42 -25.64 -4.62
CA GLN A 564 -8.18 -25.32 -5.32
C GLN A 564 -7.61 -26.51 -6.10
N ARG A 565 -7.71 -27.72 -5.57
CA ARG A 565 -7.26 -28.94 -6.26
C ARG A 565 -7.99 -29.19 -7.57
N ILE A 566 -9.27 -28.83 -7.65
CA ILE A 566 -10.11 -29.07 -8.83
C ILE A 566 -10.40 -27.80 -9.64
N GLU A 567 -9.86 -26.65 -9.26
CA GLU A 567 -10.13 -25.34 -9.88
C GLU A 567 -9.94 -25.35 -11.39
N LYS A 568 -8.84 -25.92 -11.88
CA LYS A 568 -8.54 -26.00 -13.32
C LYS A 568 -9.58 -26.80 -14.10
N GLN A 569 -10.20 -27.79 -13.50
CA GLN A 569 -11.21 -28.66 -14.09
C GLN A 569 -12.63 -28.09 -13.88
N LEU A 570 -12.82 -27.37 -12.78
CA LEU A 570 -14.07 -26.72 -12.46
C LEU A 570 -14.37 -25.52 -13.38
N GLY A 571 -13.32 -24.89 -13.95
CA GLY A 571 -13.44 -23.72 -14.82
C GLY A 571 -13.96 -22.48 -14.08
N SER A 572 -14.66 -21.58 -14.77
CA SER A 572 -15.18 -20.37 -14.11
C SER A 572 -16.38 -20.71 -13.22
N PHE A 573 -16.26 -20.37 -11.94
CA PHE A 573 -17.30 -20.52 -10.92
C PHE A 573 -17.33 -19.30 -9.99
N LEU A 574 -18.42 -19.14 -9.25
CA LEU A 574 -18.59 -18.11 -8.22
C LEU A 574 -19.20 -18.74 -6.99
N ILE A 575 -18.57 -18.58 -5.85
CA ILE A 575 -19.18 -18.87 -4.56
C ILE A 575 -20.07 -17.67 -4.21
N ALA A 576 -21.39 -17.87 -4.32
CA ALA A 576 -22.37 -16.82 -4.10
C ALA A 576 -22.69 -16.62 -2.61
N GLU A 577 -22.68 -17.73 -1.85
CA GLU A 577 -23.01 -17.71 -0.42
C GLU A 577 -22.25 -18.83 0.28
N LEU A 578 -21.76 -18.55 1.48
CA LEU A 578 -21.06 -19.51 2.31
C LEU A 578 -21.50 -19.27 3.74
N ASP A 579 -22.22 -20.23 4.31
CA ASP A 579 -22.74 -20.18 5.67
C ASP A 579 -22.21 -21.36 6.49
N LEU A 580 -21.55 -21.05 7.59
CA LEU A 580 -20.96 -22.04 8.50
C LEU A 580 -21.74 -22.09 9.81
N ASN A 581 -22.49 -23.17 10.01
CA ASN A 581 -23.19 -23.44 11.24
C ASN A 581 -22.36 -24.37 12.14
N MET A 582 -21.90 -23.86 13.26
CA MET A 582 -21.11 -24.59 14.26
C MET A 582 -21.95 -25.03 15.47
N GLN A 583 -23.27 -25.16 15.32
CA GLN A 583 -24.12 -25.64 16.41
C GLN A 583 -23.85 -27.13 16.71
N PRO A 584 -23.69 -27.50 17.98
CA PRO A 584 -23.22 -28.83 18.39
C PRO A 584 -24.06 -30.03 17.91
N ARG A 585 -25.34 -29.83 17.67
CA ARG A 585 -26.25 -30.93 17.24
C ARG A 585 -26.26 -31.18 15.73
N GLN A 586 -25.89 -30.19 14.94
CA GLN A 586 -25.85 -30.30 13.47
C GLN A 586 -24.83 -29.31 12.90
N PRO A 587 -23.53 -29.52 13.15
CA PRO A 587 -22.50 -28.67 12.56
C PRO A 587 -22.45 -28.90 11.05
N SER A 588 -22.55 -27.84 10.26
CA SER A 588 -22.60 -27.95 8.80
C SER A 588 -22.07 -26.71 8.10
N LEU A 589 -21.50 -26.90 6.92
CA LEU A 589 -21.12 -25.87 5.99
C LEU A 589 -22.09 -25.86 4.80
N GLN A 590 -22.82 -24.78 4.62
CA GLN A 590 -23.68 -24.59 3.46
C GLN A 590 -23.00 -23.70 2.45
N VAL A 591 -22.90 -24.17 1.22
CA VAL A 591 -22.21 -23.47 0.13
C VAL A 591 -23.12 -23.36 -1.08
N LYS A 592 -23.25 -22.15 -1.61
CA LYS A 592 -23.99 -21.88 -2.84
C LYS A 592 -23.01 -21.51 -3.94
N ILE A 593 -22.88 -22.34 -4.95
CA ILE A 593 -21.93 -22.19 -6.05
C ILE A 593 -22.69 -21.97 -7.35
N ALA A 594 -22.34 -20.92 -8.07
CA ALA A 594 -22.83 -20.65 -9.42
C ALA A 594 -21.78 -21.11 -10.44
N LEU A 595 -22.16 -21.99 -11.34
CA LEU A 595 -21.34 -22.54 -12.42
C LEU A 595 -21.90 -22.04 -13.77
N ARG A 596 -21.04 -21.50 -14.63
CA ARG A 596 -21.40 -21.03 -15.98
C ARG A 596 -20.87 -21.98 -17.04
N GLY A 597 -21.66 -22.22 -18.10
CA GLY A 597 -21.31 -23.02 -19.26
C GLY A 597 -22.16 -24.28 -19.42
N GLU A 598 -22.20 -24.82 -20.64
CA GLU A 598 -23.05 -25.97 -21.02
C GLU A 598 -22.75 -27.25 -20.24
N ASP A 599 -21.54 -27.40 -19.70
CA ASP A 599 -21.04 -28.61 -19.02
C ASP A 599 -21.22 -28.58 -17.49
N PHE A 600 -22.10 -27.73 -16.96
CA PHE A 600 -22.24 -27.53 -15.51
C PHE A 600 -22.57 -28.80 -14.73
N ARG A 601 -23.32 -29.75 -15.31
CA ARG A 601 -23.66 -31.02 -14.64
C ARG A 601 -22.44 -31.90 -14.36
N ASN A 602 -21.54 -32.00 -15.32
CA ASN A 602 -20.29 -32.75 -15.13
C ASN A 602 -19.41 -32.08 -14.09
N ARG A 603 -19.42 -30.75 -14.06
CA ARG A 603 -18.65 -29.96 -13.07
C ARG A 603 -19.23 -30.06 -11.67
N VAL A 604 -20.56 -30.14 -11.51
CA VAL A 604 -21.23 -30.44 -10.24
C VAL A 604 -20.83 -31.84 -9.77
N ALA A 605 -20.87 -32.84 -10.67
CA ALA A 605 -20.44 -34.20 -10.34
C ALA A 605 -18.97 -34.26 -9.90
N LEU A 606 -18.09 -33.55 -10.59
CA LEU A 606 -16.68 -33.45 -10.24
C LEU A 606 -16.47 -32.87 -8.82
N LEU A 607 -17.23 -31.82 -8.48
CA LEU A 607 -17.18 -31.22 -7.15
C LEU A 607 -17.70 -32.17 -6.07
N GLN A 608 -18.78 -32.90 -6.36
CA GLN A 608 -19.33 -33.92 -5.46
C GLN A 608 -18.33 -35.07 -5.23
N ASP A 609 -17.68 -35.54 -6.28
CA ASP A 609 -16.68 -36.62 -6.18
C ASP A 609 -15.44 -36.18 -5.40
N ALA A 610 -15.00 -34.90 -5.62
CA ALA A 610 -13.91 -34.33 -4.86
C ALA A 610 -14.23 -34.23 -3.36
N LEU A 611 -15.44 -33.85 -3.00
CA LEU A 611 -15.89 -33.81 -1.60
C LEU A 611 -16.02 -35.22 -1.02
N ARG A 612 -16.57 -36.19 -1.76
CA ARG A 612 -16.65 -37.59 -1.32
C ARG A 612 -15.29 -38.19 -1.02
N ALA A 613 -14.31 -37.89 -1.86
CA ALA A 613 -12.93 -38.39 -1.68
C ALA A 613 -12.30 -37.90 -0.36
N THR A 614 -12.83 -36.81 0.25
CA THR A 614 -12.32 -36.31 1.53
C THR A 614 -12.89 -37.00 2.76
N PHE A 615 -13.99 -37.75 2.65
CA PHE A 615 -14.64 -38.33 3.85
C PHE A 615 -13.79 -39.42 4.54
N GLU A 616 -12.96 -40.13 3.78
CA GLU A 616 -12.03 -41.13 4.29
C GLU A 616 -10.72 -40.53 4.80
N ASP A 617 -10.44 -39.26 4.54
CA ASP A 617 -9.25 -38.57 5.04
C ASP A 617 -9.39 -38.33 6.56
N PRO A 618 -8.45 -38.79 7.37
CA PRO A 618 -8.46 -38.51 8.82
C PRO A 618 -8.42 -37.02 9.15
N ASN A 619 -7.80 -36.21 8.29
CA ASN A 619 -7.66 -34.79 8.47
C ASN A 619 -8.87 -33.99 7.89
N SER A 620 -9.83 -34.66 7.30
CA SER A 620 -11.02 -33.98 6.78
C SER A 620 -12.03 -33.68 7.90
N PRO A 621 -12.51 -32.44 7.99
CA PRO A 621 -13.59 -32.08 8.90
C PRO A 621 -14.96 -32.53 8.40
N PHE A 622 -15.08 -33.07 7.18
CA PHE A 622 -16.34 -33.39 6.52
C PHE A 622 -16.74 -34.83 6.78
N SER A 623 -18.04 -35.06 7.02
CA SER A 623 -18.63 -36.39 7.26
C SER A 623 -19.56 -36.84 6.15
N ALA A 624 -20.41 -35.94 5.64
CA ALA A 624 -21.37 -36.20 4.59
C ALA A 624 -21.68 -34.93 3.83
N PHE A 625 -22.32 -35.05 2.66
CA PHE A 625 -22.92 -33.89 1.99
C PHE A 625 -24.24 -34.24 1.33
N GLY A 626 -25.10 -33.24 1.18
CA GLY A 626 -26.35 -33.32 0.46
C GLY A 626 -26.60 -32.06 -0.38
N LEU A 627 -27.34 -32.20 -1.45
CA LEU A 627 -27.86 -31.04 -2.20
C LEU A 627 -29.06 -30.46 -1.47
N ALA A 628 -28.99 -29.24 -1.05
CA ALA A 628 -30.07 -28.52 -0.42
C ALA A 628 -30.78 -27.63 -1.46
N GLY A 629 -32.05 -27.90 -1.76
CA GLY A 629 -32.89 -26.97 -2.53
C GLY A 629 -32.93 -27.13 -4.05
N GLY A 630 -32.39 -28.19 -4.63
CA GLY A 630 -32.44 -28.45 -6.08
C GLY A 630 -31.50 -27.59 -6.90
N GLU A 631 -31.42 -27.88 -8.20
CA GLU A 631 -30.60 -27.10 -9.16
C GLU A 631 -31.47 -25.92 -9.67
N ASP A 632 -31.07 -24.70 -9.34
CA ASP A 632 -31.65 -23.51 -9.96
C ASP A 632 -30.89 -23.21 -11.26
N VAL A 633 -31.57 -23.41 -12.39
CA VAL A 633 -31.01 -23.10 -13.71
C VAL A 633 -31.10 -21.60 -13.96
N PHE A 634 -29.99 -20.96 -14.37
CA PHE A 634 -30.01 -19.56 -14.78
C PHE A 634 -31.05 -19.32 -15.88
N ARG A 635 -31.79 -18.21 -15.83
CA ARG A 635 -32.83 -17.84 -16.80
C ARG A 635 -32.32 -17.71 -18.25
N GLU A 636 -31.01 -17.60 -18.45
CA GLU A 636 -30.35 -17.45 -19.76
C GLU A 636 -29.73 -18.76 -20.29
N GLY A 637 -29.94 -19.88 -19.65
CA GLY A 637 -29.54 -21.21 -20.18
C GLY A 637 -28.07 -21.62 -20.00
N ASP A 638 -27.19 -20.70 -19.53
CA ASP A 638 -25.74 -20.91 -19.58
C ASP A 638 -25.11 -21.35 -18.26
N GLY A 639 -25.86 -21.91 -17.33
CA GLY A 639 -25.30 -22.41 -16.07
C GLY A 639 -26.33 -22.76 -15.02
N ALA A 640 -25.87 -23.19 -13.86
CA ALA A 640 -26.70 -23.53 -12.71
C ALA A 640 -26.11 -22.99 -11.39
N THR A 641 -27.00 -22.68 -10.45
CA THR A 641 -26.65 -22.42 -9.06
C THR A 641 -26.98 -23.65 -8.24
N VAL A 642 -25.99 -24.18 -7.53
CA VAL A 642 -26.13 -25.39 -6.72
C VAL A 642 -25.87 -25.03 -5.26
N THR A 643 -26.82 -25.38 -4.38
CA THR A 643 -26.66 -25.26 -2.94
C THR A 643 -26.31 -26.62 -2.35
N MET A 644 -25.17 -26.71 -1.71
CA MET A 644 -24.70 -27.92 -1.04
C MET A 644 -24.66 -27.69 0.47
N LYS A 645 -25.13 -28.69 1.22
CA LYS A 645 -24.93 -28.76 2.65
C LYS A 645 -23.93 -29.86 2.96
N ILE A 646 -22.83 -29.50 3.58
CA ILE A 646 -21.76 -30.42 3.98
C ILE A 646 -21.83 -30.56 5.49
N ASP A 647 -22.08 -31.77 5.97
CA ASP A 647 -22.12 -32.05 7.40
C ASP A 647 -20.69 -32.23 7.93
N LEU A 648 -20.42 -31.73 9.12
CA LEU A 648 -19.12 -31.81 9.77
C LEU A 648 -19.07 -33.00 10.72
N LYS A 649 -17.87 -33.49 11.00
CA LYS A 649 -17.64 -34.52 12.01
C LYS A 649 -17.91 -33.96 13.40
N GLU A 650 -18.66 -34.67 14.22
CA GLU A 650 -18.99 -34.27 15.61
C GLU A 650 -17.81 -34.44 16.56
N GLU A 651 -16.90 -35.38 16.26
CA GLU A 651 -15.64 -35.57 16.97
C GLU A 651 -14.47 -35.45 15.98
N PHE A 652 -13.72 -34.37 16.12
CA PHE A 652 -12.59 -34.06 15.23
C PHE A 652 -11.40 -33.50 16.02
N GLU A 653 -10.27 -34.22 15.98
CA GLU A 653 -9.00 -33.74 16.51
C GLU A 653 -8.02 -33.50 15.36
N THR A 654 -7.52 -32.28 15.21
CA THR A 654 -6.38 -32.00 14.34
C THR A 654 -5.07 -32.26 15.09
N GLU A 655 -4.04 -32.79 14.39
CA GLU A 655 -2.68 -32.94 14.96
C GLU A 655 -2.10 -31.60 15.46
N VAL A 656 -2.67 -30.47 15.04
CA VAL A 656 -2.25 -29.11 15.45
C VAL A 656 -2.80 -28.73 16.83
N GLN A 657 -3.78 -29.48 17.37
CA GLN A 657 -4.33 -29.25 18.73
C GLN A 657 -3.71 -30.14 19.81
N ARG A 658 -2.82 -31.03 19.44
CA ARG A 658 -1.92 -31.76 20.36
C ARG A 658 -0.61 -30.98 20.53
#